data_bccecae1540bd97218ae8d54fab6fa8d
#
_entry.id   bccecae1540bd97218ae8d54fab6fa8d
#
_cell.length_a   1.000
_cell.length_b   1.000
_cell.length_c   1.000
_cell.angle_alpha   90.00
_cell.angle_beta   90.00
_cell.angle_gamma   90.00
#
_symmetry.space_group_name_H-M   'P 1'
#
loop_
_entity.id
_entity.type
_entity.pdbx_description
1 polymer ?
#
loop_
_entity_poly.entity_id
_entity_poly.type
_entity_poly.pdbx_seq_one_letter_code
_entity_poly.pdbx_strand_id
1 'polypeptide(L)'
;MRLKVKQGSAQVHSELTGAVGWNVWNELYSCSDDQIIHKWNMLGEPEQKICQLDAYYTDIHWYPLSSKKTQAGGTDVFAVSCTDGSVKILSRTGRVEKSIEAHRGACIALRWSFDGTALATAGEDGTVKIWSRNGMLRSTLAQADSPVYSIVWAYDCDQLCYCTGSNVVIKSLTSNAKQNAWKAHDGVILKVDWSPINHLIVSGGEDCKYKVWDSFGRLLYQSGIFDYPVTSVSWSPSGELFAVGSFNSLQLCDRMGWAYSKVHLKDTGSIMSLSWTADSTQLAGAGGSGAVVFGQVVDLTLEDGKMQVTVVDEQRIVVNDILNENADELPEFRDRVIKVSLGYGYLIVATATQCHVYNTTNLNTPHIFDLKDTVTLLLQAERHFLLLDNSTGIQIYTYEGRQICNPRFQGLRTELLNTQMISLSNDTIAVLDQQASGTTVRFFDTAQGRPLGDPWSHTLEVKEIALSQAGTIADRQLIIIDRNRDLYLLPVMKRSIAKLAAMCDSARWHDATAMLAAMVDQRLCVWYYPSEVYVDKDLLTKTRYTKADSDFGKSAQIQFFAGNRCLVRRSDGVLVSAATSPYPAVLYDMVRRQQWEKATRLCRFIKDPTMWATLAAMAMAAKELNTAEAAFAAIDEVDKTHFVRKVKLIPTEEGRNAELAVYRRRPEEAEAILMQAGLVYRAIKLNIKLFNFERALDLAVQYKQHQDTVLWYRAQFLKAAKQQETIPRFLQMNESVVVDPVAIKKKIAEERIKESQRPGAKRYI
;
A
#
# COMPACT_ATOMS: atom_id res chain seq x y z
N MET A 1 1.74 -11.49 -18.52
CA MET A 1 1.36 -10.33 -19.38
C MET A 1 2.31 -10.18 -20.56
N ARG A 2 1.82 -9.77 -21.69
CA ARG A 2 2.64 -9.37 -22.83
C ARG A 2 2.00 -8.17 -23.54
N LEU A 3 2.80 -7.55 -24.42
CA LEU A 3 2.33 -6.48 -25.28
C LEU A 3 2.02 -7.05 -26.66
N LYS A 4 0.78 -6.94 -27.12
CA LYS A 4 0.36 -7.25 -28.48
C LYS A 4 0.45 -5.96 -29.28
N VAL A 5 1.37 -5.90 -30.24
CA VAL A 5 1.67 -4.66 -30.96
C VAL A 5 1.17 -4.75 -32.41
N LYS A 6 0.55 -3.66 -32.87
CA LYS A 6 0.13 -3.44 -34.25
C LYS A 6 0.74 -2.12 -34.74
N GLN A 7 1.16 -2.05 -35.98
CA GLN A 7 1.39 -0.78 -36.64
C GLN A 7 0.03 -0.20 -37.08
N GLY A 8 -0.07 1.13 -37.13
CA GLY A 8 -1.27 1.78 -37.66
C GLY A 8 -1.64 1.23 -39.03
N SER A 9 -2.93 1.16 -39.33
CA SER A 9 -3.46 0.52 -40.55
C SER A 9 -3.00 1.13 -41.84
N ALA A 10 -2.50 2.38 -41.80
CA ALA A 10 -1.90 3.07 -42.94
C ALA A 10 -0.67 3.90 -42.49
N GLN A 11 0.36 3.95 -43.33
CA GLN A 11 1.46 4.89 -43.15
C GLN A 11 0.97 6.27 -43.60
N VAL A 12 0.55 7.10 -42.68
CA VAL A 12 -0.02 8.42 -42.94
C VAL A 12 1.05 9.50 -42.97
N HIS A 13 2.07 9.34 -42.12
CA HIS A 13 3.22 10.24 -42.09
C HIS A 13 4.29 9.80 -43.08
N SER A 14 4.81 10.76 -43.84
CA SER A 14 5.89 10.52 -44.83
C SER A 14 7.27 10.62 -44.21
N GLU A 15 7.41 11.25 -43.05
CA GLU A 15 8.65 11.49 -42.34
C GLU A 15 8.57 11.06 -40.89
N LEU A 16 9.65 11.25 -40.12
CA LEU A 16 9.75 10.86 -38.71
C LEU A 16 8.56 11.35 -37.89
N THR A 17 7.93 10.44 -37.15
CA THR A 17 6.96 10.80 -36.15
C THR A 17 7.68 11.10 -34.84
N GLY A 18 7.69 12.38 -34.43
CA GLY A 18 8.43 12.82 -33.24
C GLY A 18 7.69 12.58 -31.91
N ALA A 19 6.37 12.77 -31.91
CA ALA A 19 5.60 12.71 -30.67
C ALA A 19 4.19 12.16 -30.86
N VAL A 20 3.66 11.52 -29.81
CA VAL A 20 2.27 11.03 -29.71
C VAL A 20 1.66 11.37 -28.36
N GLY A 21 0.35 11.62 -28.34
CA GLY A 21 -0.39 11.93 -27.12
C GLY A 21 -1.84 11.49 -27.16
N TRP A 22 -2.28 10.71 -26.17
CA TRP A 22 -3.68 10.35 -25.95
C TRP A 22 -4.43 11.46 -25.23
N ASN A 23 -5.65 11.71 -25.64
CA ASN A 23 -6.58 12.55 -24.89
C ASN A 23 -7.49 11.71 -23.96
N VAL A 24 -8.31 12.37 -23.17
CA VAL A 24 -9.24 11.72 -22.24
C VAL A 24 -10.39 10.95 -22.92
N TRP A 25 -10.65 11.19 -24.19
CA TRP A 25 -11.65 10.46 -25.00
C TRP A 25 -11.06 9.27 -25.75
N ASN A 26 -9.81 8.87 -25.42
CA ASN A 26 -9.09 7.79 -26.09
C ASN A 26 -8.89 8.03 -27.60
N GLU A 27 -8.63 9.28 -27.99
CA GLU A 27 -8.18 9.67 -29.32
C GLU A 27 -6.68 9.93 -29.27
N LEU A 28 -5.93 9.36 -30.18
CA LEU A 28 -4.49 9.59 -30.28
C LEU A 28 -4.21 10.69 -31.29
N TYR A 29 -3.26 11.57 -30.94
CA TYR A 29 -2.72 12.58 -31.84
C TYR A 29 -1.25 12.28 -32.05
N SER A 30 -0.80 12.28 -33.31
CA SER A 30 0.59 12.10 -33.72
C SER A 30 1.10 13.32 -34.45
N CYS A 31 2.34 13.72 -34.16
CA CYS A 31 3.04 14.84 -34.74
C CYS A 31 4.28 14.33 -35.49
N SER A 32 4.51 14.83 -36.71
CA SER A 32 5.63 14.38 -37.56
C SER A 32 6.38 15.56 -38.18
N ASP A 33 7.59 15.26 -38.65
CA ASP A 33 8.43 16.21 -39.40
C ASP A 33 7.84 16.59 -40.78
N ASP A 34 6.80 15.87 -41.25
CA ASP A 34 5.96 16.30 -42.37
C ASP A 34 5.07 17.51 -42.04
N GLN A 35 5.21 18.09 -40.83
CA GLN A 35 4.50 19.27 -40.34
C GLN A 35 2.99 19.05 -40.15
N ILE A 36 2.54 17.79 -40.10
CA ILE A 36 1.14 17.44 -40.00
C ILE A 36 0.86 16.81 -38.63
N ILE A 37 -0.30 17.16 -38.07
CA ILE A 37 -0.84 16.47 -36.90
C ILE A 37 -2.02 15.62 -37.35
N HIS A 38 -1.95 14.30 -37.13
CA HIS A 38 -3.01 13.35 -37.41
C HIS A 38 -3.70 12.85 -36.15
N LYS A 39 -4.99 12.62 -36.29
CA LYS A 39 -5.82 11.98 -35.28
C LYS A 39 -6.09 10.51 -35.66
N TRP A 40 -6.00 9.63 -34.66
CA TRP A 40 -6.22 8.18 -34.78
C TRP A 40 -7.26 7.71 -33.77
N ASN A 41 -7.97 6.65 -34.14
CA ASN A 41 -8.83 5.93 -33.20
C ASN A 41 -8.04 4.89 -32.39
N MET A 42 -8.68 4.23 -31.44
CA MET A 42 -8.05 3.19 -30.61
C MET A 42 -7.67 1.93 -31.40
N LEU A 43 -8.29 1.69 -32.56
CA LEU A 43 -7.98 0.52 -33.41
C LEU A 43 -6.71 0.75 -34.25
N GLY A 44 -6.15 1.94 -34.21
CA GLY A 44 -4.97 2.32 -35.00
C GLY A 44 -5.33 2.73 -36.42
N GLU A 45 -6.55 3.17 -36.66
CA GLU A 45 -6.98 3.69 -37.96
C GLU A 45 -6.89 5.22 -37.95
N PRO A 46 -6.33 5.85 -38.97
CA PRO A 46 -6.28 7.28 -39.10
C PRO A 46 -7.67 7.83 -39.38
N GLU A 47 -8.13 8.79 -38.58
CA GLU A 47 -9.46 9.39 -38.74
C GLU A 47 -9.40 10.69 -39.53
N GLN A 48 -8.51 11.62 -39.13
CA GLN A 48 -8.51 12.98 -39.68
C GLN A 48 -7.14 13.64 -39.58
N LYS A 49 -6.78 14.42 -40.62
CA LYS A 49 -5.74 15.42 -40.53
C LYS A 49 -6.27 16.61 -39.72
N ILE A 50 -5.65 16.90 -38.58
CA ILE A 50 -6.09 17.97 -37.68
C ILE A 50 -5.63 19.33 -38.14
N CYS A 51 -4.32 19.49 -38.37
CA CYS A 51 -3.74 20.72 -38.87
C CYS A 51 -2.41 20.45 -39.51
N GLN A 52 -1.96 21.46 -40.25
CA GLN A 52 -0.59 21.57 -40.78
C GLN A 52 -0.08 22.93 -40.36
N LEU A 53 1.07 22.96 -39.68
CA LEU A 53 1.72 24.18 -39.22
C LEU A 53 3.13 24.22 -39.86
N ASP A 54 3.60 25.38 -40.16
CA ASP A 54 4.94 25.59 -40.70
C ASP A 54 5.97 25.54 -39.55
N ALA A 55 6.10 24.35 -38.96
CA ALA A 55 7.00 24.09 -37.83
C ALA A 55 7.25 22.56 -37.66
N TYR A 56 8.45 22.17 -37.23
CA TYR A 56 8.79 20.80 -36.86
C TYR A 56 8.49 20.56 -35.37
N TYR A 57 7.81 19.47 -35.08
CA TYR A 57 7.33 19.16 -33.74
C TYR A 57 8.31 18.29 -32.96
N THR A 58 8.50 18.59 -31.67
CA THR A 58 9.39 17.85 -30.79
C THR A 58 8.63 17.07 -29.71
N ASP A 59 7.57 17.61 -29.15
CA ASP A 59 6.76 16.95 -28.10
C ASP A 59 5.31 17.44 -28.13
N ILE A 60 4.38 16.63 -27.62
CA ILE A 60 2.96 16.93 -27.48
C ILE A 60 2.46 16.53 -26.11
N HIS A 61 1.67 17.37 -25.46
CA HIS A 61 1.02 17.04 -24.19
C HIS A 61 -0.36 17.65 -24.06
N TRP A 62 -1.34 16.81 -23.72
CA TRP A 62 -2.72 17.24 -23.48
C TRP A 62 -2.86 17.95 -22.15
N TYR A 63 -3.74 18.97 -22.13
CA TYR A 63 -4.15 19.64 -20.91
C TYR A 63 -4.91 18.63 -20.01
N PRO A 64 -4.54 18.45 -18.72
CA PRO A 64 -5.21 17.51 -17.85
C PRO A 64 -6.63 18.00 -17.52
N LEU A 65 -7.64 17.26 -17.98
CA LEU A 65 -9.05 17.50 -17.67
C LEU A 65 -9.42 16.67 -16.44
N SER A 66 -9.77 17.32 -15.34
CA SER A 66 -10.43 16.62 -14.25
C SER A 66 -11.90 16.39 -14.61
N SER A 67 -12.43 15.19 -14.34
CA SER A 67 -13.82 14.79 -14.62
C SER A 67 -14.88 15.75 -14.09
N LYS A 68 -14.57 16.55 -13.07
CA LYS A 68 -15.46 17.57 -12.48
C LYS A 68 -15.60 18.84 -13.33
N LYS A 69 -14.72 19.08 -14.30
CA LYS A 69 -14.73 20.32 -15.12
C LYS A 69 -15.32 20.12 -16.51
N THR A 70 -15.59 18.91 -16.95
CA THR A 70 -16.22 18.62 -18.25
C THR A 70 -17.66 19.15 -18.37
N GLN A 71 -18.33 19.40 -17.24
CA GLN A 71 -19.69 19.98 -17.23
C GLN A 71 -19.74 21.51 -17.33
N ALA A 72 -18.59 22.20 -17.26
CA ALA A 72 -18.53 23.67 -17.19
C ALA A 72 -17.68 24.32 -18.32
N GLY A 73 -17.75 23.83 -19.56
CA GLY A 73 -17.16 24.53 -20.72
C GLY A 73 -15.62 24.63 -20.72
N GLY A 74 -14.91 23.61 -20.18
CA GLY A 74 -13.46 23.52 -20.27
C GLY A 74 -13.02 23.31 -21.71
N THR A 75 -12.13 24.15 -22.23
CA THR A 75 -11.58 24.04 -23.58
C THR A 75 -10.60 22.87 -23.63
N ASP A 76 -10.87 21.89 -24.50
CA ASP A 76 -9.97 20.79 -24.81
C ASP A 76 -8.79 21.31 -25.63
N VAL A 77 -7.67 21.49 -24.96
CA VAL A 77 -6.45 22.00 -25.59
C VAL A 77 -5.27 21.06 -25.37
N PHE A 78 -4.35 21.09 -26.30
CA PHE A 78 -3.06 20.46 -26.17
C PHE A 78 -1.95 21.44 -26.50
N ALA A 79 -0.78 21.23 -25.97
CA ALA A 79 0.40 22.03 -26.26
C ALA A 79 1.38 21.20 -27.09
N VAL A 80 2.04 21.86 -28.02
CA VAL A 80 3.07 21.29 -28.89
C VAL A 80 4.30 22.17 -28.82
N SER A 81 5.47 21.53 -28.64
CA SER A 81 6.77 22.21 -28.74
C SER A 81 7.35 22.06 -30.15
N CYS A 82 8.11 23.04 -30.55
CA CYS A 82 8.66 23.14 -31.90
C CYS A 82 10.18 23.38 -31.89
N THR A 83 10.84 23.01 -32.98
CA THR A 83 12.29 23.22 -33.17
C THR A 83 12.70 24.68 -33.31
N ASP A 84 11.78 25.57 -33.66
CA ASP A 84 11.99 27.03 -33.68
C ASP A 84 12.04 27.68 -32.29
N GLY A 85 11.85 26.88 -31.22
CA GLY A 85 11.78 27.34 -29.85
C GLY A 85 10.40 27.83 -29.41
N SER A 86 9.42 27.78 -30.31
CA SER A 86 8.04 28.16 -29.98
C SER A 86 7.27 27.01 -29.33
N VAL A 87 6.29 27.36 -28.53
CA VAL A 87 5.27 26.45 -27.99
C VAL A 87 3.90 26.95 -28.44
N LYS A 88 3.14 26.09 -29.08
CA LYS A 88 1.81 26.39 -29.58
C LYS A 88 0.75 25.65 -28.77
N ILE A 89 -0.24 26.37 -28.30
CA ILE A 89 -1.43 25.80 -27.62
C ILE A 89 -2.55 25.73 -28.66
N LEU A 90 -3.04 24.52 -28.90
CA LEU A 90 -4.05 24.23 -29.92
C LEU A 90 -5.32 23.68 -29.28
N SER A 91 -6.46 24.00 -29.86
CA SER A 91 -7.73 23.33 -29.56
C SER A 91 -7.74 21.91 -30.16
N ARG A 92 -8.64 21.07 -29.68
CA ARG A 92 -8.88 19.71 -30.21
C ARG A 92 -9.11 19.70 -31.72
N THR A 93 -9.62 20.77 -32.29
CA THR A 93 -9.85 20.90 -33.75
C THR A 93 -8.63 21.38 -34.52
N GLY A 94 -7.49 21.62 -33.88
CA GLY A 94 -6.24 22.05 -34.51
C GLY A 94 -6.12 23.57 -34.70
N ARG A 95 -7.05 24.38 -34.14
CA ARG A 95 -6.91 25.83 -34.17
C ARG A 95 -5.86 26.28 -33.16
N VAL A 96 -4.88 27.05 -33.58
CA VAL A 96 -3.88 27.66 -32.69
C VAL A 96 -4.58 28.74 -31.86
N GLU A 97 -4.65 28.50 -30.56
CA GLU A 97 -5.21 29.49 -29.61
C GLU A 97 -4.11 30.45 -29.16
N LYS A 98 -2.89 29.96 -29.04
CA LYS A 98 -1.73 30.73 -28.57
C LYS A 98 -0.42 30.21 -29.09
N SER A 99 0.51 31.14 -29.39
CA SER A 99 1.91 30.85 -29.66
C SER A 99 2.79 31.61 -28.66
N ILE A 100 3.80 30.94 -28.12
CA ILE A 100 4.72 31.43 -27.09
C ILE A 100 6.13 31.21 -27.60
N GLU A 101 6.93 32.24 -27.68
CA GLU A 101 8.38 32.12 -27.93
C GLU A 101 9.05 31.73 -26.59
N ALA A 102 9.28 30.43 -26.43
CA ALA A 102 9.71 29.88 -25.15
C ALA A 102 11.23 29.85 -24.99
N HIS A 103 11.97 29.40 -26.01
CA HIS A 103 13.40 29.13 -25.92
C HIS A 103 14.20 29.74 -27.06
N ARG A 104 15.51 29.95 -26.82
CA ARG A 104 16.49 30.32 -27.84
C ARG A 104 17.08 29.05 -28.45
N GLY A 105 16.53 28.51 -29.50
CA GLY A 105 16.79 27.18 -30.03
C GLY A 105 15.62 26.27 -29.84
N ALA A 106 15.77 24.98 -30.15
CA ALA A 106 14.65 24.04 -30.09
C ALA A 106 14.05 23.91 -28.68
N CYS A 107 12.71 23.96 -28.59
CA CYS A 107 11.99 23.52 -27.40
C CYS A 107 11.83 22.01 -27.48
N ILE A 108 12.52 21.24 -26.63
CA ILE A 108 12.65 19.78 -26.76
C ILE A 108 11.54 19.04 -26.02
N ALA A 109 11.15 19.52 -24.85
CA ALA A 109 10.15 18.84 -24.00
C ALA A 109 9.16 19.84 -23.39
N LEU A 110 7.92 19.40 -23.25
CA LEU A 110 6.88 20.18 -22.59
C LEU A 110 5.96 19.25 -21.76
N ARG A 111 5.49 19.73 -20.59
CA ARG A 111 4.54 18.99 -19.74
C ARG A 111 3.62 19.96 -18.98
N TRP A 112 2.32 19.73 -19.07
CA TRP A 112 1.36 20.35 -18.16
C TRP A 112 1.49 19.76 -16.75
N SER A 113 1.33 20.60 -15.72
CA SER A 113 1.18 20.10 -14.34
C SER A 113 -0.12 19.31 -14.20
N PHE A 114 -0.18 18.34 -13.29
CA PHE A 114 -1.35 17.48 -13.09
C PHE A 114 -2.63 18.27 -12.72
N ASP A 115 -2.49 19.40 -12.08
CA ASP A 115 -3.58 20.31 -11.74
C ASP A 115 -3.97 21.30 -12.87
N GLY A 116 -3.21 21.28 -13.99
CA GLY A 116 -3.41 22.16 -15.14
C GLY A 116 -3.11 23.64 -14.89
N THR A 117 -2.47 23.98 -13.77
CA THR A 117 -2.20 25.40 -13.42
C THR A 117 -0.97 25.95 -14.12
N ALA A 118 -0.02 25.09 -14.49
CA ALA A 118 1.26 25.48 -15.07
C ALA A 118 1.66 24.57 -16.24
N LEU A 119 2.44 25.11 -17.17
CA LEU A 119 3.13 24.41 -18.23
C LEU A 119 4.63 24.54 -18.01
N ALA A 120 5.34 23.44 -17.96
CA ALA A 120 6.80 23.42 -17.94
C ALA A 120 7.34 23.17 -19.34
N THR A 121 8.42 23.86 -19.72
CA THR A 121 9.13 23.70 -21.00
C THR A 121 10.62 23.59 -20.77
N ALA A 122 11.29 22.83 -21.61
CA ALA A 122 12.72 22.66 -21.59
C ALA A 122 13.30 22.71 -23.01
N GLY A 123 14.43 23.34 -23.18
CA GLY A 123 15.00 23.59 -24.48
C GLY A 123 16.48 23.26 -24.63
N GLU A 124 16.93 23.37 -25.85
CA GLU A 124 18.33 23.23 -26.26
C GLU A 124 19.25 24.27 -25.56
N ASP A 125 18.69 25.44 -25.24
CA ASP A 125 19.36 26.50 -24.49
C ASP A 125 19.66 26.15 -23.03
N GLY A 126 19.37 24.93 -22.60
CA GLY A 126 19.58 24.44 -21.22
C GLY A 126 18.64 25.06 -20.21
N THR A 127 17.65 25.88 -20.62
CA THR A 127 16.71 26.48 -19.66
C THR A 127 15.49 25.61 -19.41
N VAL A 128 15.00 25.63 -18.16
CA VAL A 128 13.70 25.07 -17.78
C VAL A 128 12.81 26.23 -17.32
N LYS A 129 11.69 26.44 -18.01
CA LYS A 129 10.79 27.56 -17.77
C LYS A 129 9.40 27.10 -17.38
N ILE A 130 8.74 27.85 -16.50
CA ILE A 130 7.40 27.59 -16.02
C ILE A 130 6.49 28.72 -16.52
N TRP A 131 5.42 28.32 -17.17
CA TRP A 131 4.42 29.22 -17.77
C TRP A 131 3.07 29.07 -17.07
N SER A 132 2.32 30.14 -17.02
CA SER A 132 0.90 30.05 -16.63
C SER A 132 0.07 29.41 -17.74
N ARG A 133 -1.14 28.97 -17.42
CA ARG A 133 -2.11 28.47 -18.40
C ARG A 133 -2.33 29.48 -19.57
N ASN A 134 -2.23 30.78 -19.28
CA ASN A 134 -2.39 31.83 -20.28
C ASN A 134 -1.10 32.13 -21.05
N GLY A 135 -0.04 31.32 -20.92
CA GLY A 135 1.24 31.46 -21.63
C GLY A 135 2.06 32.66 -21.17
N MET A 136 1.88 33.15 -19.94
CA MET A 136 2.78 34.13 -19.33
C MET A 136 3.89 33.41 -18.58
N LEU A 137 5.14 33.84 -18.76
CA LEU A 137 6.28 33.31 -18.03
C LEU A 137 6.10 33.60 -16.53
N ARG A 138 6.10 32.55 -15.71
CA ARG A 138 6.08 32.68 -14.24
C ARG A 138 7.48 32.74 -13.67
N SER A 139 8.36 31.82 -14.11
CA SER A 139 9.73 31.75 -13.65
C SER A 139 10.62 30.93 -14.60
N THR A 140 11.92 31.22 -14.57
CA THR A 140 12.94 30.32 -15.08
C THR A 140 13.45 29.49 -13.92
N LEU A 141 13.07 28.21 -13.90
CA LEU A 141 13.37 27.31 -12.80
C LEU A 141 14.84 26.95 -12.74
N ALA A 142 15.43 26.65 -13.91
CA ALA A 142 16.81 26.21 -14.00
C ALA A 142 17.48 26.72 -15.26
N GLN A 143 18.82 26.86 -15.18
CA GLN A 143 19.73 27.08 -16.30
C GLN A 143 20.80 25.99 -16.19
N ALA A 144 20.83 25.07 -17.12
CA ALA A 144 21.83 24.00 -17.21
C ALA A 144 22.89 24.34 -18.27
N ASP A 145 24.06 23.72 -18.16
CA ASP A 145 25.16 23.90 -19.12
C ASP A 145 25.01 23.01 -20.38
N SER A 146 23.99 22.15 -20.41
CA SER A 146 23.70 21.24 -21.52
C SER A 146 22.20 21.23 -21.82
N PRO A 147 21.81 20.82 -23.05
CA PRO A 147 20.38 20.67 -23.39
C PRO A 147 19.60 19.82 -22.41
N VAL A 148 18.35 20.19 -22.18
CA VAL A 148 17.42 19.43 -21.32
C VAL A 148 16.45 18.66 -22.20
N TYR A 149 16.65 17.34 -22.29
CA TYR A 149 15.90 16.47 -23.22
C TYR A 149 14.53 16.04 -22.68
N SER A 150 14.35 16.02 -21.39
CA SER A 150 13.09 15.57 -20.77
C SER A 150 12.81 16.25 -19.46
N ILE A 151 11.52 16.55 -19.22
CA ILE A 151 10.99 17.13 -17.99
C ILE A 151 9.72 16.40 -17.59
N VAL A 152 9.46 16.30 -16.29
CA VAL A 152 8.25 15.71 -15.73
C VAL A 152 7.92 16.32 -14.38
N TRP A 153 6.63 16.49 -14.08
CA TRP A 153 6.13 16.99 -12.82
C TRP A 153 6.06 15.90 -11.75
N ALA A 154 6.33 16.27 -10.51
CA ALA A 154 5.92 15.48 -9.36
C ALA A 154 4.39 15.55 -9.19
N TYR A 155 3.82 14.57 -8.51
CA TYR A 155 2.37 14.47 -8.29
C TYR A 155 1.77 15.68 -7.53
N ASP A 156 2.55 16.28 -6.64
CA ASP A 156 2.17 17.45 -5.82
C ASP A 156 2.19 18.76 -6.60
N CYS A 157 2.71 18.73 -7.84
CA CYS A 157 2.93 19.91 -8.71
C CYS A 157 3.89 20.97 -8.10
N ASP A 158 4.58 20.66 -7.00
CA ASP A 158 5.54 21.56 -6.33
C ASP A 158 6.99 21.29 -6.73
N GLN A 159 7.23 20.18 -7.40
CA GLN A 159 8.57 19.75 -7.83
C GLN A 159 8.56 19.37 -9.31
N LEU A 160 9.71 19.59 -9.95
CA LEU A 160 9.97 19.20 -11.33
C LEU A 160 11.22 18.33 -11.38
N CYS A 161 11.14 17.21 -12.09
CA CYS A 161 12.28 16.38 -12.43
C CYS A 161 12.69 16.66 -13.88
N TYR A 162 13.99 16.83 -14.13
CA TYR A 162 14.55 17.02 -15.47
C TYR A 162 15.90 16.34 -15.58
N CYS A 163 16.32 16.07 -16.82
CA CYS A 163 17.63 15.49 -17.10
C CYS A 163 18.58 16.53 -17.74
N THR A 164 19.84 16.51 -17.32
CA THR A 164 20.91 17.33 -17.90
C THR A 164 22.16 16.49 -18.04
N GLY A 165 22.62 16.25 -19.29
CA GLY A 165 23.70 15.31 -19.56
C GLY A 165 23.41 13.93 -18.98
N SER A 166 24.27 13.46 -18.08
CA SER A 166 24.15 12.15 -17.40
C SER A 166 23.42 12.20 -16.05
N ASN A 167 22.92 13.38 -15.65
CA ASN A 167 22.34 13.60 -14.34
C ASN A 167 20.82 13.74 -14.42
N VAL A 168 20.13 13.17 -13.41
CA VAL A 168 18.74 13.46 -13.08
C VAL A 168 18.72 14.49 -11.96
N VAL A 169 17.87 15.50 -12.09
CA VAL A 169 17.74 16.59 -11.13
C VAL A 169 16.28 16.76 -10.73
N ILE A 170 16.01 16.80 -9.45
CA ILE A 170 14.70 17.18 -8.89
C ILE A 170 14.86 18.55 -8.24
N LYS A 171 14.01 19.50 -8.65
CA LYS A 171 14.01 20.87 -8.14
C LYS A 171 12.61 21.30 -7.76
N SER A 172 12.48 21.86 -6.56
CA SER A 172 11.21 22.46 -6.11
C SER A 172 11.00 23.83 -6.75
N LEU A 173 9.75 24.20 -6.94
CA LEU A 173 9.34 25.55 -7.39
C LEU A 173 9.61 26.61 -6.34
N THR A 174 9.76 26.25 -5.06
CA THR A 174 10.09 27.17 -3.99
C THR A 174 11.56 27.61 -4.09
N SER A 175 11.81 28.91 -4.04
CA SER A 175 13.13 29.52 -4.32
C SER A 175 14.27 29.08 -3.41
N ASN A 176 14.00 28.60 -2.19
CA ASN A 176 15.02 28.25 -1.20
C ASN A 176 15.21 26.74 -0.96
N ALA A 177 14.51 25.88 -1.72
CA ALA A 177 14.66 24.43 -1.55
C ALA A 177 15.94 23.93 -2.21
N LYS A 178 16.66 23.03 -1.52
CA LYS A 178 17.82 22.35 -2.08
C LYS A 178 17.36 21.47 -3.24
N GLN A 179 18.06 21.56 -4.38
CA GLN A 179 17.88 20.61 -5.46
C GLN A 179 18.52 19.25 -5.09
N ASN A 180 17.88 18.17 -5.51
CA ASN A 180 18.44 16.83 -5.44
C ASN A 180 18.93 16.44 -6.83
N ALA A 181 20.23 16.14 -6.98
CA ALA A 181 20.81 15.76 -8.25
C ALA A 181 21.76 14.59 -8.07
N TRP A 182 21.71 13.63 -9.00
CA TRP A 182 22.61 12.47 -9.00
C TRP A 182 22.98 12.05 -10.42
N LYS A 183 24.17 11.45 -10.55
CA LYS A 183 24.60 10.83 -11.81
C LYS A 183 23.78 9.55 -12.00
N ALA A 184 22.91 9.53 -13.00
CA ALA A 184 22.03 8.40 -13.28
C ALA A 184 22.61 7.45 -14.34
N HIS A 185 23.22 7.97 -15.40
CA HIS A 185 23.74 7.17 -16.52
C HIS A 185 25.19 7.51 -16.82
N ASP A 186 25.84 6.66 -17.64
CA ASP A 186 27.21 6.91 -18.11
C ASP A 186 27.23 7.68 -19.44
N GLY A 187 26.11 7.77 -20.14
CA GLY A 187 25.84 8.60 -21.30
C GLY A 187 24.77 9.66 -21.04
N VAL A 188 24.34 10.32 -22.12
CA VAL A 188 23.25 11.31 -22.05
C VAL A 188 21.92 10.63 -21.75
N ILE A 189 21.13 11.22 -20.87
CA ILE A 189 19.77 10.78 -20.59
C ILE A 189 18.83 11.38 -21.63
N LEU A 190 18.15 10.53 -22.37
CA LEU A 190 17.24 10.94 -23.44
C LEU A 190 15.81 11.16 -22.94
N LYS A 191 15.35 10.33 -22.00
CA LYS A 191 14.00 10.43 -21.46
C LYS A 191 13.96 10.08 -19.96
N VAL A 192 13.16 10.83 -19.23
CA VAL A 192 12.81 10.56 -17.83
C VAL A 192 11.31 10.65 -17.67
N ASP A 193 10.74 9.79 -16.84
CA ASP A 193 9.34 9.85 -16.46
C ASP A 193 9.15 9.53 -14.98
N TRP A 194 8.19 10.17 -14.32
CA TRP A 194 7.94 10.10 -12.89
C TRP A 194 6.50 9.70 -12.64
N SER A 195 6.30 8.52 -12.08
CA SER A 195 4.95 8.07 -11.76
C SER A 195 4.32 8.91 -10.64
N PRO A 196 3.13 9.46 -10.87
CA PRO A 196 2.44 10.24 -9.85
C PRO A 196 1.89 9.38 -8.70
N ILE A 197 1.75 8.07 -8.92
CA ILE A 197 1.10 7.16 -7.98
C ILE A 197 2.11 6.48 -7.05
N ASN A 198 3.17 5.89 -7.62
CA ASN A 198 4.16 5.13 -6.84
C ASN A 198 5.43 5.95 -6.51
N HIS A 199 5.52 7.18 -6.99
CA HIS A 199 6.64 8.11 -6.80
C HIS A 199 7.98 7.59 -7.32
N LEU A 200 7.98 6.60 -8.21
CA LEU A 200 9.17 6.06 -8.84
C LEU A 200 9.51 6.83 -10.12
N ILE A 201 10.81 6.98 -10.37
CA ILE A 201 11.35 7.63 -11.56
C ILE A 201 11.97 6.57 -12.43
N VAL A 202 11.66 6.59 -13.71
CA VAL A 202 12.35 5.78 -14.73
C VAL A 202 13.15 6.69 -15.63
N SER A 203 14.39 6.29 -15.96
CA SER A 203 15.27 7.01 -16.87
C SER A 203 15.84 6.08 -17.92
N GLY A 204 15.97 6.58 -19.14
CA GLY A 204 16.60 5.87 -20.27
C GLY A 204 17.61 6.76 -20.97
N GLY A 205 18.68 6.19 -21.50
CA GLY A 205 19.76 6.98 -22.08
C GLY A 205 20.59 6.27 -23.15
N GLU A 206 21.64 6.97 -23.62
CA GLU A 206 22.59 6.52 -24.60
C GLU A 206 23.43 5.31 -24.18
N ASP A 207 23.56 5.07 -22.85
CA ASP A 207 24.27 3.90 -22.31
C ASP A 207 23.53 2.58 -22.53
N CYS A 208 22.48 2.60 -23.37
CA CYS A 208 21.65 1.45 -23.71
C CYS A 208 21.03 0.76 -22.49
N LYS A 209 20.70 1.52 -21.45
CA LYS A 209 20.07 1.02 -20.23
C LYS A 209 18.88 1.88 -19.85
N TYR A 210 17.92 1.26 -19.14
CA TYR A 210 16.98 2.00 -18.32
C TYR A 210 17.20 1.66 -16.85
N LYS A 211 16.86 2.61 -16.00
CA LYS A 211 17.03 2.49 -14.55
C LYS A 211 15.81 3.01 -13.85
N VAL A 212 15.45 2.38 -12.71
CA VAL A 212 14.36 2.80 -11.84
C VAL A 212 14.92 3.32 -10.52
N TRP A 213 14.43 4.48 -10.10
CA TRP A 213 14.92 5.24 -8.95
C TRP A 213 13.76 5.57 -8.02
N ASP A 214 14.07 5.75 -6.74
CA ASP A 214 13.16 6.45 -5.84
C ASP A 214 13.33 7.98 -5.97
N SER A 215 12.44 8.75 -5.35
CA SER A 215 12.47 10.21 -5.35
C SER A 215 13.71 10.82 -4.66
N PHE A 216 14.55 9.99 -4.01
CA PHE A 216 15.80 10.40 -3.35
C PHE A 216 17.04 10.14 -4.19
N GLY A 217 16.88 9.50 -5.37
CA GLY A 217 17.98 9.12 -6.23
C GLY A 217 18.64 7.79 -5.87
N ARG A 218 18.00 6.95 -5.05
CA ARG A 218 18.48 5.59 -4.79
C ARG A 218 18.07 4.68 -5.94
N LEU A 219 19.06 3.96 -6.52
CA LEU A 219 18.83 2.98 -7.56
C LEU A 219 18.08 1.77 -7.00
N LEU A 220 16.92 1.47 -7.58
CA LEU A 220 16.11 0.29 -7.26
C LEU A 220 16.31 -0.84 -8.24
N TYR A 221 16.41 -0.50 -9.53
CA TYR A 221 16.59 -1.47 -10.62
C TYR A 221 17.44 -0.89 -11.73
N GLN A 222 18.23 -1.75 -12.38
CA GLN A 222 18.98 -1.44 -13.60
C GLN A 222 18.79 -2.59 -14.60
N SER A 223 18.44 -2.25 -15.84
CA SER A 223 18.29 -3.22 -16.92
C SER A 223 19.64 -3.81 -17.37
N GLY A 224 19.57 -4.93 -18.09
CA GLY A 224 20.66 -5.34 -18.97
C GLY A 224 20.90 -4.29 -20.06
N ILE A 225 22.01 -4.46 -20.80
CA ILE A 225 22.37 -3.58 -21.92
C ILE A 225 21.49 -3.94 -23.11
N PHE A 226 20.85 -2.92 -23.69
CA PHE A 226 20.16 -3.03 -24.99
C PHE A 226 21.15 -2.91 -26.15
N ASP A 227 20.74 -3.40 -27.32
CA ASP A 227 21.54 -3.29 -28.54
C ASP A 227 21.66 -1.84 -29.04
N TYR A 228 20.68 -1.00 -28.67
CA TYR A 228 20.54 0.40 -29.06
C TYR A 228 20.15 1.29 -27.90
N PRO A 229 20.39 2.61 -27.97
CA PRO A 229 19.97 3.56 -26.97
C PRO A 229 18.47 3.45 -26.59
N VAL A 230 18.16 3.70 -25.34
CA VAL A 230 16.78 3.82 -24.88
C VAL A 230 16.30 5.25 -25.15
N THR A 231 15.44 5.39 -26.17
CA THR A 231 14.99 6.69 -26.68
C THR A 231 13.74 7.21 -26.00
N SER A 232 12.91 6.30 -25.48
CA SER A 232 11.67 6.69 -24.80
C SER A 232 11.34 5.77 -23.62
N VAL A 233 10.77 6.36 -22.57
CA VAL A 233 10.21 5.66 -21.42
C VAL A 233 8.91 6.35 -21.02
N SER A 234 7.91 5.58 -20.56
CA SER A 234 6.65 6.14 -20.10
C SER A 234 5.97 5.24 -19.09
N TRP A 235 5.58 5.79 -17.92
CA TRP A 235 4.75 5.12 -16.93
C TRP A 235 3.30 5.01 -17.39
N SER A 236 2.67 3.88 -17.10
CA SER A 236 1.21 3.79 -17.21
C SER A 236 0.55 4.67 -16.14
N PRO A 237 -0.62 5.26 -16.41
CA PRO A 237 -1.36 6.04 -15.41
C PRO A 237 -1.67 5.29 -14.11
N SER A 238 -1.80 3.95 -14.16
CA SER A 238 -1.98 3.12 -12.97
C SER A 238 -0.74 3.01 -12.08
N GLY A 239 0.45 3.36 -12.57
CA GLY A 239 1.73 3.20 -11.87
C GLY A 239 2.20 1.74 -11.72
N GLU A 240 1.49 0.77 -12.27
CA GLU A 240 1.85 -0.66 -12.14
C GLU A 240 2.80 -1.13 -13.24
N LEU A 241 2.79 -0.45 -14.38
CA LEU A 241 3.57 -0.80 -15.57
C LEU A 241 4.29 0.43 -16.11
N PHE A 242 5.37 0.21 -16.83
CA PHE A 242 5.94 1.21 -17.72
C PHE A 242 6.45 0.56 -19.02
N ALA A 243 6.58 1.37 -20.04
CA ALA A 243 7.08 0.93 -21.33
C ALA A 243 8.43 1.57 -21.64
N VAL A 244 9.26 0.84 -22.36
CA VAL A 244 10.60 1.25 -22.80
C VAL A 244 10.69 1.09 -24.30
N GLY A 245 11.00 2.17 -25.02
CA GLY A 245 11.21 2.19 -26.46
C GLY A 245 12.68 2.37 -26.81
N SER A 246 13.12 1.61 -27.82
CA SER A 246 14.44 1.66 -28.42
C SER A 246 14.32 1.48 -29.92
N PHE A 247 15.43 1.33 -30.64
CA PHE A 247 15.40 1.08 -32.06
C PHE A 247 14.71 -0.26 -32.39
N ASN A 248 13.66 -0.21 -33.19
CA ASN A 248 12.82 -1.37 -33.56
C ASN A 248 12.42 -2.27 -32.41
N SER A 249 12.29 -1.72 -31.21
CA SER A 249 12.01 -2.52 -30.00
C SER A 249 11.14 -1.77 -29.03
N LEU A 250 10.14 -2.47 -28.52
CA LEU A 250 9.24 -2.01 -27.47
C LEU A 250 9.16 -3.05 -26.36
N GLN A 251 9.38 -2.64 -25.13
CA GLN A 251 9.39 -3.52 -23.97
C GLN A 251 8.38 -3.06 -22.92
N LEU A 252 7.64 -4.01 -22.36
CA LEU A 252 6.73 -3.80 -21.23
C LEU A 252 7.40 -4.25 -19.93
N CYS A 253 7.42 -3.39 -18.94
CA CYS A 253 8.08 -3.61 -17.66
C CYS A 253 7.10 -3.47 -16.49
N ASP A 254 7.40 -4.19 -15.41
CA ASP A 254 6.75 -4.04 -14.11
C ASP A 254 7.27 -2.78 -13.40
N ARG A 255 6.50 -2.29 -12.44
CA ARG A 255 6.89 -1.13 -11.61
C ARG A 255 8.24 -1.28 -10.91
N MET A 256 8.69 -2.52 -10.65
CA MET A 256 10.00 -2.78 -10.04
C MET A 256 11.14 -2.78 -11.06
N GLY A 257 10.85 -2.77 -12.35
CA GLY A 257 11.82 -2.64 -13.44
C GLY A 257 12.05 -3.88 -14.29
N TRP A 258 11.68 -5.09 -13.85
CA TRP A 258 11.87 -6.28 -14.67
C TRP A 258 10.87 -6.34 -15.85
N ALA A 259 11.28 -6.99 -16.96
CA ALA A 259 10.49 -7.02 -18.18
C ALA A 259 9.49 -8.18 -18.22
N TYR A 260 8.23 -7.87 -18.56
CA TYR A 260 7.22 -8.87 -18.91
C TYR A 260 7.41 -9.42 -20.33
N SER A 261 7.62 -8.54 -21.28
CA SER A 261 7.78 -8.90 -22.69
C SER A 261 8.59 -7.85 -23.45
N LYS A 262 9.34 -8.31 -24.45
CA LYS A 262 10.02 -7.47 -25.44
C LYS A 262 9.50 -7.85 -26.82
N VAL A 263 9.05 -6.86 -27.57
CA VAL A 263 8.52 -7.03 -28.93
C VAL A 263 9.48 -6.36 -29.90
N HIS A 264 9.88 -7.08 -30.94
CA HIS A 264 10.62 -6.53 -32.04
C HIS A 264 9.69 -6.05 -33.15
N LEU A 265 9.88 -4.81 -33.54
CA LEU A 265 9.08 -4.12 -34.56
C LEU A 265 9.88 -4.11 -35.86
N LYS A 266 9.20 -4.36 -36.96
CA LYS A 266 9.85 -4.27 -38.28
C LYS A 266 9.68 -2.86 -38.85
N ASP A 267 10.74 -2.30 -39.39
CA ASP A 267 10.71 -1.04 -40.17
C ASP A 267 10.09 0.18 -39.41
N THR A 268 10.16 0.19 -38.10
CA THR A 268 9.61 1.28 -37.27
C THR A 268 10.64 2.34 -36.93
N GLY A 269 11.93 1.97 -36.92
CA GLY A 269 13.00 2.85 -36.46
C GLY A 269 13.00 3.03 -34.92
N SER A 270 13.64 4.09 -34.45
CA SER A 270 13.67 4.44 -33.04
C SER A 270 12.29 4.88 -32.54
N ILE A 271 11.87 4.40 -31.37
CA ILE A 271 10.62 4.85 -30.74
C ILE A 271 10.91 6.15 -29.99
N MET A 272 10.50 7.27 -30.56
CA MET A 272 10.84 8.62 -30.09
C MET A 272 9.99 9.06 -28.91
N SER A 273 8.72 8.68 -28.87
CA SER A 273 7.77 9.04 -27.81
C SER A 273 6.81 7.90 -27.54
N LEU A 274 6.40 7.77 -26.29
CA LEU A 274 5.42 6.79 -25.80
C LEU A 274 4.32 7.50 -25.02
N SER A 275 3.08 7.09 -25.21
CA SER A 275 1.92 7.60 -24.48
C SER A 275 0.92 6.50 -24.20
N TRP A 276 0.38 6.47 -22.95
CA TRP A 276 -0.62 5.51 -22.50
C TRP A 276 -2.03 6.08 -22.54
N THR A 277 -3.01 5.21 -22.76
CA THR A 277 -4.42 5.54 -22.50
C THR A 277 -4.67 5.74 -21.01
N ALA A 278 -5.67 6.55 -20.66
CA ALA A 278 -5.98 6.88 -19.25
C ALA A 278 -6.28 5.63 -18.39
N ASP A 279 -6.79 4.55 -18.99
CA ASP A 279 -7.10 3.27 -18.33
C ASP A 279 -5.92 2.29 -18.25
N SER A 280 -4.75 2.67 -18.79
CA SER A 280 -3.53 1.85 -18.77
C SER A 280 -3.61 0.53 -19.57
N THR A 281 -4.58 0.39 -20.47
CA THR A 281 -4.76 -0.84 -21.28
C THR A 281 -4.01 -0.80 -22.59
N GLN A 282 -3.80 0.39 -23.17
CA GLN A 282 -3.14 0.58 -24.45
C GLN A 282 -2.01 1.61 -24.37
N LEU A 283 -1.04 1.42 -25.23
CA LEU A 283 0.14 2.26 -25.42
C LEU A 283 0.25 2.65 -26.88
N ALA A 284 0.61 3.89 -27.16
CA ALA A 284 1.01 4.31 -28.50
C ALA A 284 2.47 4.74 -28.52
N GLY A 285 3.15 4.49 -29.63
CA GLY A 285 4.55 4.87 -29.87
C GLY A 285 4.74 5.58 -31.20
N ALA A 286 5.55 6.64 -31.18
CA ALA A 286 6.01 7.38 -32.36
C ALA A 286 7.27 6.76 -32.93
N GLY A 287 7.25 6.29 -34.17
CA GLY A 287 8.38 5.63 -34.81
C GLY A 287 9.18 6.54 -35.73
N GLY A 288 10.49 6.35 -35.74
CA GLY A 288 11.43 7.13 -36.56
C GLY A 288 11.23 6.98 -38.06
N SER A 289 10.48 5.99 -38.52
CA SER A 289 10.15 5.79 -39.96
C SER A 289 8.83 6.45 -40.37
N GLY A 290 8.18 7.25 -39.51
CA GLY A 290 6.85 7.77 -39.77
C GLY A 290 5.73 6.83 -39.32
N ALA A 291 6.06 5.67 -38.78
CA ALA A 291 5.09 4.70 -38.28
C ALA A 291 4.55 5.13 -36.90
N VAL A 292 3.25 4.93 -36.70
CA VAL A 292 2.62 5.00 -35.37
C VAL A 292 2.29 3.58 -34.92
N VAL A 293 2.74 3.23 -33.74
CA VAL A 293 2.64 1.88 -33.19
C VAL A 293 1.61 1.86 -32.07
N PHE A 294 0.74 0.84 -32.06
CA PHE A 294 -0.27 0.62 -31.04
C PHE A 294 0.03 -0.68 -30.32
N GLY A 295 0.25 -0.60 -29.00
CA GLY A 295 0.52 -1.74 -28.15
C GLY A 295 -0.62 -1.93 -27.17
N GLN A 296 -1.08 -3.16 -27.03
CA GLN A 296 -2.13 -3.54 -26.09
C GLN A 296 -1.58 -4.51 -25.06
N VAL A 297 -1.92 -4.29 -23.78
CA VAL A 297 -1.56 -5.21 -22.69
C VAL A 297 -2.54 -6.39 -22.69
N VAL A 298 -2.00 -7.60 -22.96
CA VAL A 298 -2.77 -8.86 -23.03
C VAL A 298 -2.11 -9.95 -22.18
N ASP A 299 -2.73 -11.13 -22.13
CA ASP A 299 -2.26 -12.29 -21.38
C ASP A 299 -2.05 -11.99 -19.88
N LEU A 300 -2.94 -11.18 -19.31
CA LEU A 300 -3.04 -11.03 -17.86
C LEU A 300 -3.65 -12.30 -17.28
N THR A 301 -2.84 -13.08 -16.56
CA THR A 301 -3.29 -14.31 -15.91
C THR A 301 -3.46 -14.07 -14.42
N LEU A 302 -4.62 -14.45 -13.89
CA LEU A 302 -4.99 -14.44 -12.48
C LEU A 302 -5.29 -15.87 -12.04
N GLU A 303 -4.89 -16.22 -10.80
CA GLU A 303 -5.09 -17.55 -10.23
C GLU A 303 -5.71 -17.44 -8.83
N ASP A 304 -6.75 -18.23 -8.58
CA ASP A 304 -7.34 -18.39 -7.26
C ASP A 304 -7.81 -19.84 -7.07
N GLY A 305 -7.16 -20.55 -6.15
CA GLY A 305 -7.44 -21.96 -5.88
C GLY A 305 -7.23 -22.84 -7.12
N LYS A 306 -8.32 -23.37 -7.67
CA LYS A 306 -8.32 -24.21 -8.87
C LYS A 306 -8.61 -23.45 -10.17
N MET A 307 -8.99 -22.20 -10.06
CA MET A 307 -9.40 -21.39 -11.21
C MET A 307 -8.24 -20.53 -11.69
N GLN A 308 -8.04 -20.50 -13.00
CA GLN A 308 -7.11 -19.63 -13.69
C GLN A 308 -7.89 -18.83 -14.75
N VAL A 309 -7.77 -17.52 -14.71
CA VAL A 309 -8.41 -16.59 -15.64
C VAL A 309 -7.35 -15.89 -16.45
N THR A 310 -7.48 -15.93 -17.77
CA THR A 310 -6.56 -15.26 -18.69
C THR A 310 -7.30 -14.28 -19.60
N VAL A 311 -6.91 -13.02 -19.59
CA VAL A 311 -7.38 -12.00 -20.53
C VAL A 311 -6.57 -12.16 -21.81
N VAL A 312 -7.16 -12.78 -22.81
CA VAL A 312 -6.47 -13.13 -24.06
C VAL A 312 -6.41 -11.94 -25.02
N ASP A 313 -7.50 -11.15 -25.08
CA ASP A 313 -7.60 -9.97 -25.96
C ASP A 313 -8.45 -8.89 -25.29
N GLU A 314 -8.71 -7.78 -25.96
CA GLU A 314 -9.48 -6.62 -25.46
C GLU A 314 -10.85 -6.99 -24.93
N GLN A 315 -11.51 -7.99 -25.54
CA GLN A 315 -12.89 -8.38 -25.28
C GLN A 315 -13.04 -9.86 -24.91
N ARG A 316 -11.94 -10.62 -24.81
CA ARG A 316 -11.98 -12.06 -24.64
C ARG A 316 -11.24 -12.52 -23.39
N ILE A 317 -11.93 -13.32 -22.59
CA ILE A 317 -11.42 -13.92 -21.35
C ILE A 317 -11.65 -15.42 -21.40
N VAL A 318 -10.61 -16.17 -21.07
CA VAL A 318 -10.66 -17.64 -20.91
C VAL A 318 -10.53 -17.97 -19.43
N VAL A 319 -11.39 -18.82 -18.95
CA VAL A 319 -11.41 -19.32 -17.58
C VAL A 319 -11.11 -20.81 -17.61
N ASN A 320 -10.02 -21.22 -16.97
CA ASN A 320 -9.59 -22.61 -16.88
C ASN A 320 -9.86 -23.14 -15.46
N ASP A 321 -10.51 -24.29 -15.34
CA ASP A 321 -10.54 -25.11 -14.13
C ASP A 321 -9.38 -26.11 -14.21
N ILE A 322 -8.31 -25.87 -13.48
CA ILE A 322 -7.06 -26.65 -13.56
C ILE A 322 -7.27 -28.11 -13.10
N LEU A 323 -8.19 -28.35 -12.16
CA LEU A 323 -8.46 -29.69 -11.65
C LEU A 323 -9.29 -30.54 -12.60
N ASN A 324 -10.21 -29.92 -13.32
CA ASN A 324 -11.14 -30.62 -14.23
C ASN A 324 -10.67 -30.56 -15.68
N GLU A 325 -9.53 -29.92 -15.96
CA GLU A 325 -8.98 -29.70 -17.31
C GLU A 325 -10.00 -29.07 -18.29
N ASN A 326 -10.96 -28.30 -17.75
CA ASN A 326 -11.95 -27.59 -18.54
C ASN A 326 -11.49 -26.16 -18.80
N ALA A 327 -11.66 -25.72 -20.03
CA ALA A 327 -11.44 -24.35 -20.45
C ALA A 327 -12.77 -23.77 -20.96
N ASP A 328 -13.32 -22.80 -20.25
CA ASP A 328 -14.53 -22.10 -20.65
C ASP A 328 -14.14 -20.72 -21.20
N GLU A 329 -14.48 -20.44 -22.44
CA GLU A 329 -14.36 -19.11 -23.01
C GLU A 329 -15.63 -18.33 -22.66
N LEU A 330 -15.47 -17.19 -21.96
CA LEU A 330 -16.61 -16.32 -21.67
C LEU A 330 -17.13 -15.69 -22.96
N PRO A 331 -18.43 -15.36 -23.03
CA PRO A 331 -18.98 -14.62 -24.17
C PRO A 331 -18.16 -13.33 -24.40
N GLU A 332 -17.93 -13.03 -25.67
CA GLU A 332 -17.19 -11.82 -26.07
C GLU A 332 -17.88 -10.57 -25.51
N PHE A 333 -17.10 -9.73 -24.82
CA PHE A 333 -17.62 -8.50 -24.22
C PHE A 333 -17.88 -7.45 -25.30
N ARG A 334 -18.94 -6.66 -25.12
CA ARG A 334 -19.24 -5.55 -26.04
C ARG A 334 -18.12 -4.51 -26.06
N ASP A 335 -17.60 -4.23 -24.88
CA ASP A 335 -16.61 -3.21 -24.67
C ASP A 335 -15.32 -3.82 -24.18
N ARG A 336 -14.26 -3.04 -24.30
CA ARG A 336 -12.92 -3.39 -23.85
C ARG A 336 -12.89 -3.69 -22.35
N VAL A 337 -12.25 -4.78 -21.98
CA VAL A 337 -11.96 -5.17 -20.60
C VAL A 337 -10.87 -4.26 -20.02
N ILE A 338 -11.16 -3.59 -18.91
CA ILE A 338 -10.25 -2.64 -18.25
C ILE A 338 -9.59 -3.28 -17.02
N LYS A 339 -10.41 -3.88 -16.15
CA LYS A 339 -9.92 -4.52 -14.91
C LYS A 339 -10.57 -5.87 -14.72
N VAL A 340 -9.79 -6.81 -14.23
CA VAL A 340 -10.26 -8.15 -13.86
C VAL A 340 -9.75 -8.49 -12.48
N SER A 341 -10.57 -9.11 -11.66
CA SER A 341 -10.18 -9.61 -10.35
C SER A 341 -10.83 -10.97 -10.11
N LEU A 342 -10.06 -11.90 -9.58
CA LEU A 342 -10.49 -13.25 -9.23
C LEU A 342 -10.20 -13.48 -7.73
N GLY A 343 -11.21 -13.88 -6.97
CA GLY A 343 -11.05 -14.17 -5.55
C GLY A 343 -12.38 -14.51 -4.88
N TYR A 344 -12.29 -15.23 -3.79
CA TYR A 344 -13.46 -15.62 -2.95
C TYR A 344 -14.59 -16.31 -3.70
N GLY A 345 -14.27 -17.04 -4.78
CA GLY A 345 -15.25 -17.74 -5.59
C GLY A 345 -16.00 -16.87 -6.60
N TYR A 346 -15.53 -15.65 -6.84
CA TYR A 346 -16.11 -14.73 -7.83
C TYR A 346 -15.05 -14.18 -8.79
N LEU A 347 -15.44 -14.06 -10.05
CA LEU A 347 -14.71 -13.36 -11.09
C LEU A 347 -15.44 -12.06 -11.41
N ILE A 348 -14.74 -10.95 -11.27
CA ILE A 348 -15.27 -9.62 -11.59
C ILE A 348 -14.54 -9.09 -12.80
N VAL A 349 -15.30 -8.67 -13.81
CA VAL A 349 -14.80 -8.09 -15.05
C VAL A 349 -15.40 -6.70 -15.19
N ALA A 350 -14.56 -5.66 -15.12
CA ALA A 350 -14.95 -4.29 -15.41
C ALA A 350 -14.56 -3.95 -16.85
N THR A 351 -15.54 -3.64 -17.68
CA THR A 351 -15.35 -3.11 -19.03
C THR A 351 -15.41 -1.57 -19.02
N ALA A 352 -15.33 -0.93 -20.17
CA ALA A 352 -15.42 0.52 -20.28
C ALA A 352 -16.75 1.10 -19.77
N THR A 353 -17.87 0.34 -19.89
CA THR A 353 -19.21 0.83 -19.57
C THR A 353 -19.94 -0.03 -18.55
N GLN A 354 -19.56 -1.30 -18.36
CA GLN A 354 -20.27 -2.26 -17.53
C GLN A 354 -19.35 -3.05 -16.60
N CYS A 355 -19.90 -3.48 -15.48
CA CYS A 355 -19.26 -4.45 -14.59
C CYS A 355 -20.04 -5.76 -14.62
N HIS A 356 -19.33 -6.86 -14.83
CA HIS A 356 -19.86 -8.22 -14.88
C HIS A 356 -19.32 -8.99 -13.67
N VAL A 357 -20.20 -9.58 -12.87
CA VAL A 357 -19.85 -10.39 -11.70
C VAL A 357 -20.26 -11.83 -11.96
N TYR A 358 -19.30 -12.71 -12.13
CA TYR A 358 -19.50 -14.15 -12.35
C TYR A 358 -19.23 -14.90 -11.05
N ASN A 359 -20.07 -15.91 -10.78
CA ASN A 359 -19.76 -16.91 -9.78
C ASN A 359 -18.91 -18.02 -10.44
N THR A 360 -17.77 -18.39 -9.84
CA THR A 360 -16.86 -19.40 -10.40
C THR A 360 -17.47 -20.80 -10.49
N THR A 361 -18.56 -21.07 -9.76
CA THR A 361 -19.32 -22.33 -9.87
C THR A 361 -20.32 -22.32 -11.02
N ASN A 362 -20.73 -21.15 -11.49
CA ASN A 362 -21.66 -20.98 -12.61
C ASN A 362 -21.32 -19.72 -13.40
N LEU A 363 -20.59 -19.88 -14.48
CA LEU A 363 -20.15 -18.78 -15.35
C LEU A 363 -21.20 -18.28 -16.33
N ASN A 364 -22.36 -18.99 -16.44
CA ASN A 364 -23.37 -18.69 -17.46
C ASN A 364 -24.31 -17.53 -17.09
N THR A 365 -24.38 -17.16 -15.81
CA THR A 365 -25.35 -16.17 -15.32
C THR A 365 -24.66 -15.06 -14.53
N PRO A 366 -23.96 -14.11 -15.20
CA PRO A 366 -23.34 -12.99 -14.52
C PRO A 366 -24.40 -11.97 -14.03
N HIS A 367 -24.11 -11.32 -12.91
CA HIS A 367 -24.77 -10.06 -12.54
C HIS A 367 -24.09 -8.91 -13.27
N ILE A 368 -24.88 -8.14 -14.05
CA ILE A 368 -24.35 -7.05 -14.89
C ILE A 368 -24.98 -5.72 -14.41
N PHE A 369 -24.17 -4.69 -14.29
CA PHE A 369 -24.62 -3.33 -14.02
C PHE A 369 -23.74 -2.30 -14.72
N ASP A 370 -24.32 -1.13 -15.01
CA ASP A 370 -23.64 -0.07 -15.73
C ASP A 370 -22.70 0.73 -14.83
N LEU A 371 -21.54 1.10 -15.36
CA LEU A 371 -20.55 1.96 -14.75
C LEU A 371 -20.73 3.40 -15.22
N LYS A 372 -20.46 4.37 -14.35
CA LYS A 372 -20.54 5.80 -14.68
C LYS A 372 -19.27 6.36 -15.31
N ASP A 373 -18.16 5.74 -14.99
CA ASP A 373 -16.83 6.13 -15.47
C ASP A 373 -15.90 4.89 -15.46
N THR A 374 -14.74 5.03 -16.04
CA THR A 374 -13.74 3.95 -16.10
C THR A 374 -13.20 3.58 -14.72
N VAL A 375 -13.16 2.29 -14.44
CA VAL A 375 -12.67 1.76 -13.17
C VAL A 375 -11.14 1.80 -13.16
N THR A 376 -10.59 2.51 -12.18
CA THR A 376 -9.14 2.60 -11.96
C THR A 376 -8.62 1.51 -11.04
N LEU A 377 -9.42 1.11 -10.02
CA LEU A 377 -9.04 0.10 -9.05
C LEU A 377 -10.21 -0.82 -8.72
N LEU A 378 -9.92 -2.11 -8.56
CA LEU A 378 -10.84 -3.16 -8.19
C LEU A 378 -10.22 -4.01 -7.07
N LEU A 379 -10.89 -4.10 -5.91
CA LEU A 379 -10.49 -4.91 -4.76
C LEU A 379 -11.65 -5.80 -4.32
N GLN A 380 -11.32 -7.04 -3.94
CA GLN A 380 -12.31 -8.01 -3.43
C GLN A 380 -12.10 -8.29 -1.94
N ALA A 381 -13.20 -8.55 -1.24
CA ALA A 381 -13.25 -9.16 0.08
C ALA A 381 -14.25 -10.33 0.04
N GLU A 382 -14.34 -11.10 1.09
CA GLU A 382 -15.19 -12.32 1.11
C GLU A 382 -16.66 -12.05 0.78
N ARG A 383 -17.22 -10.89 1.21
CA ARG A 383 -18.67 -10.59 1.09
C ARG A 383 -19.00 -9.51 0.07
N HIS A 384 -18.05 -8.69 -0.30
CA HIS A 384 -18.24 -7.54 -1.18
C HIS A 384 -16.95 -7.13 -1.86
N PHE A 385 -17.08 -6.25 -2.83
CA PHE A 385 -15.94 -5.71 -3.55
C PHE A 385 -16.02 -4.19 -3.68
N LEU A 386 -14.88 -3.59 -3.91
CA LEU A 386 -14.69 -2.16 -4.06
C LEU A 386 -14.35 -1.84 -5.50
N LEU A 387 -15.06 -0.88 -6.07
CA LEU A 387 -14.71 -0.19 -7.32
C LEU A 387 -14.28 1.25 -7.00
N LEU A 388 -13.24 1.68 -7.65
CA LEU A 388 -12.78 3.07 -7.63
C LEU A 388 -12.86 3.63 -9.04
N ASP A 389 -13.53 4.75 -9.20
CA ASP A 389 -13.51 5.57 -10.39
C ASP A 389 -13.20 7.03 -10.07
N ASN A 390 -12.88 7.84 -11.09
CA ASN A 390 -12.51 9.23 -10.89
C ASN A 390 -13.72 10.16 -10.69
N SER A 391 -14.91 9.75 -11.12
CA SER A 391 -16.12 10.57 -11.06
C SER A 391 -16.90 10.40 -9.78
N THR A 392 -17.12 9.16 -9.35
CA THR A 392 -17.96 8.83 -8.19
C THR A 392 -17.14 8.49 -6.95
N GLY A 393 -15.86 8.14 -7.10
CA GLY A 393 -14.93 7.81 -6.02
C GLY A 393 -15.01 6.35 -5.59
N ILE A 394 -14.87 6.10 -4.29
CA ILE A 394 -14.89 4.75 -3.73
C ILE A 394 -16.33 4.25 -3.66
N GLN A 395 -16.61 3.10 -4.24
CA GLN A 395 -17.93 2.46 -4.21
C GLN A 395 -17.80 1.01 -3.76
N ILE A 396 -18.69 0.57 -2.89
CA ILE A 396 -18.75 -0.80 -2.39
C ILE A 396 -20.01 -1.47 -2.93
N TYR A 397 -19.83 -2.68 -3.49
CA TYR A 397 -20.88 -3.50 -4.07
C TYR A 397 -20.93 -4.90 -3.45
N THR A 398 -22.14 -5.47 -3.37
CA THR A 398 -22.30 -6.91 -3.15
C THR A 398 -22.00 -7.67 -4.45
N TYR A 399 -21.71 -8.95 -4.35
CA TYR A 399 -21.54 -9.81 -5.53
C TYR A 399 -22.82 -10.00 -6.38
N GLU A 400 -23.97 -9.56 -5.88
CA GLU A 400 -25.24 -9.46 -6.62
C GLU A 400 -25.36 -8.15 -7.42
N GLY A 401 -24.32 -7.29 -7.42
CA GLY A 401 -24.32 -6.01 -8.15
C GLY A 401 -25.05 -4.86 -7.44
N ARG A 402 -25.41 -5.01 -6.16
CA ARG A 402 -26.07 -3.95 -5.39
C ARG A 402 -25.02 -3.05 -4.72
N GLN A 403 -25.09 -1.75 -4.95
CA GLN A 403 -24.27 -0.77 -4.25
C GLN A 403 -24.66 -0.67 -2.77
N ILE A 404 -23.69 -0.81 -1.87
CA ILE A 404 -23.87 -0.74 -0.41
C ILE A 404 -23.64 0.68 0.06
N CYS A 405 -22.45 1.24 -0.20
CA CYS A 405 -22.07 2.56 0.28
C CYS A 405 -21.05 3.24 -0.64
N ASN A 406 -20.82 4.52 -0.40
CA ASN A 406 -19.83 5.34 -1.09
C ASN A 406 -19.12 6.24 -0.06
N PRO A 407 -18.03 5.77 0.58
CA PRO A 407 -17.26 6.56 1.53
C PRO A 407 -16.64 7.78 0.86
N ARG A 408 -16.83 8.95 1.47
CA ARG A 408 -16.27 10.21 0.97
C ARG A 408 -15.67 11.01 2.13
N PHE A 409 -14.59 11.70 1.85
CA PHE A 409 -14.02 12.69 2.76
C PHE A 409 -13.45 13.87 1.99
N GLN A 410 -13.31 15.00 2.67
CA GLN A 410 -12.76 16.19 2.06
C GLN A 410 -11.28 15.96 1.72
N GLY A 411 -10.94 16.15 0.43
CA GLY A 411 -9.57 16.00 -0.04
C GLY A 411 -9.22 14.63 -0.62
N LEU A 412 -10.19 13.73 -0.76
CA LEU A 412 -9.98 12.47 -1.47
C LEU A 412 -9.57 12.74 -2.93
N ARG A 413 -8.38 12.30 -3.30
CA ARG A 413 -7.86 12.31 -4.68
C ARG A 413 -7.88 10.90 -5.21
N THR A 414 -8.90 10.56 -5.95
CA THR A 414 -9.13 9.22 -6.50
C THR A 414 -8.08 8.83 -7.53
N GLU A 415 -7.56 9.81 -8.25
CA GLU A 415 -6.56 9.62 -9.31
C GLU A 415 -5.20 9.11 -8.77
N LEU A 416 -4.95 9.30 -7.47
CA LEU A 416 -3.67 8.94 -6.83
C LEU A 416 -3.75 7.66 -6.00
N LEU A 417 -4.93 7.04 -5.87
CA LEU A 417 -5.09 5.81 -5.09
C LEU A 417 -4.64 4.58 -5.88
N ASN A 418 -3.85 3.74 -5.22
CA ASN A 418 -3.41 2.45 -5.74
C ASN A 418 -3.70 1.32 -4.73
N THR A 419 -3.37 0.08 -5.09
CA THR A 419 -3.55 -1.11 -4.26
C THR A 419 -2.78 -1.09 -2.93
N GLN A 420 -1.78 -0.23 -2.78
CA GLN A 420 -0.98 -0.09 -1.55
C GLN A 420 -1.56 0.95 -0.59
N MET A 421 -2.39 1.87 -1.10
CA MET A 421 -2.94 3.00 -0.34
C MET A 421 -4.37 2.79 0.13
N ILE A 422 -5.04 1.77 -0.37
CA ILE A 422 -6.40 1.41 0.01
C ILE A 422 -6.49 -0.07 0.26
N SER A 423 -7.19 -0.46 1.32
CA SER A 423 -7.42 -1.86 1.65
C SER A 423 -8.86 -2.08 2.10
N LEU A 424 -9.44 -3.18 1.65
CA LEU A 424 -10.80 -3.60 1.94
C LEU A 424 -10.79 -4.86 2.80
N SER A 425 -11.69 -4.93 3.77
CA SER A 425 -12.07 -6.15 4.49
C SER A 425 -13.58 -6.26 4.59
N ASN A 426 -14.11 -7.32 5.20
CA ASN A 426 -15.55 -7.53 5.31
C ASN A 426 -16.33 -6.44 6.05
N ASP A 427 -15.68 -5.70 6.92
CA ASP A 427 -16.30 -4.75 7.84
C ASP A 427 -15.64 -3.35 7.82
N THR A 428 -14.45 -3.24 7.24
CA THR A 428 -13.63 -2.04 7.33
C THR A 428 -12.96 -1.72 6.01
N ILE A 429 -12.90 -0.44 5.67
CA ILE A 429 -12.10 0.12 4.58
C ILE A 429 -11.03 1.00 5.22
N ALA A 430 -9.78 0.83 4.85
CA ALA A 430 -8.68 1.71 5.22
C ALA A 430 -8.21 2.46 3.98
N VAL A 431 -8.07 3.78 4.09
CA VAL A 431 -7.62 4.65 3.01
C VAL A 431 -6.51 5.56 3.53
N LEU A 432 -5.40 5.61 2.82
CA LEU A 432 -4.31 6.53 3.09
C LEU A 432 -4.66 7.91 2.54
N ASP A 433 -4.67 8.92 3.42
CA ASP A 433 -4.94 10.32 3.05
C ASP A 433 -3.65 10.99 2.58
N GLN A 434 -3.57 11.25 1.30
CA GLN A 434 -2.39 11.83 0.68
C GLN A 434 -2.23 13.34 0.93
N GLN A 435 -3.32 14.07 1.24
CA GLN A 435 -3.22 15.51 1.53
C GLN A 435 -2.45 15.80 2.81
N ALA A 436 -2.46 14.88 3.77
CA ALA A 436 -1.72 14.98 5.03
C ALA A 436 -0.29 14.43 4.90
N SER A 437 0.41 14.70 3.80
CA SER A 437 1.78 14.21 3.54
C SER A 437 1.92 12.68 3.56
N GLY A 438 0.84 11.95 3.25
CA GLY A 438 0.84 10.49 3.26
C GLY A 438 1.06 9.85 4.64
N THR A 439 0.77 10.58 5.72
CA THR A 439 0.98 10.09 7.10
C THR A 439 -0.30 9.64 7.78
N THR A 440 -1.47 9.98 7.24
CA THR A 440 -2.77 9.78 7.89
C THR A 440 -3.56 8.66 7.23
N VAL A 441 -4.06 7.72 8.03
CA VAL A 441 -4.96 6.65 7.60
C VAL A 441 -6.37 6.90 8.13
N ARG A 442 -7.37 6.83 7.25
CA ARG A 442 -8.79 6.93 7.58
C ARG A 442 -9.45 5.58 7.48
N PHE A 443 -10.34 5.30 8.42
CA PHE A 443 -11.10 4.05 8.47
C PHE A 443 -12.58 4.33 8.26
N PHE A 444 -13.24 3.47 7.49
CA PHE A 444 -14.67 3.55 7.20
C PHE A 444 -15.32 2.19 7.40
N ASP A 445 -16.59 2.22 7.84
CA ASP A 445 -17.44 1.04 7.88
C ASP A 445 -17.94 0.68 6.48
N THR A 446 -17.88 -0.58 6.11
CA THR A 446 -18.35 -1.08 4.82
C THR A 446 -19.88 -1.06 4.68
N ALA A 447 -20.63 -1.16 5.79
CA ALA A 447 -22.08 -1.23 5.75
C ALA A 447 -22.74 0.13 5.44
N GLN A 448 -22.17 1.23 5.94
CA GLN A 448 -22.75 2.57 5.82
C GLN A 448 -21.79 3.60 5.20
N GLY A 449 -20.51 3.27 5.04
CA GLY A 449 -19.49 4.21 4.56
C GLY A 449 -19.17 5.34 5.55
N ARG A 450 -19.52 5.17 6.83
CA ARG A 450 -19.24 6.16 7.87
C ARG A 450 -17.82 6.03 8.40
N PRO A 451 -17.17 7.13 8.82
CA PRO A 451 -15.85 7.05 9.43
C PRO A 451 -15.90 6.30 10.76
N LEU A 452 -14.96 5.38 10.96
CA LEU A 452 -14.74 4.64 12.21
C LEU A 452 -13.79 5.42 13.13
N GLY A 453 -14.34 6.40 13.84
CA GLY A 453 -13.59 7.28 14.73
C GLY A 453 -12.68 8.27 14.00
N ASP A 454 -11.77 8.92 14.74
CA ASP A 454 -10.89 9.95 14.20
C ASP A 454 -9.81 9.37 13.26
N PRO A 455 -9.26 10.15 12.30
CA PRO A 455 -8.13 9.72 11.49
C PRO A 455 -6.93 9.38 12.38
N TRP A 456 -6.21 8.33 12.01
CA TRP A 456 -4.98 7.95 12.70
C TRP A 456 -3.76 8.43 11.90
N SER A 457 -2.80 9.08 12.56
CA SER A 457 -1.61 9.61 11.91
C SER A 457 -0.33 8.93 12.40
N HIS A 458 0.54 8.58 11.46
CA HIS A 458 1.89 8.09 11.72
C HIS A 458 2.89 9.25 11.74
N THR A 459 4.04 9.03 12.33
CA THR A 459 5.13 10.03 12.40
C THR A 459 5.86 10.23 11.07
N LEU A 460 5.86 9.21 10.22
CA LEU A 460 6.51 9.18 8.92
C LEU A 460 5.50 8.89 7.81
N GLU A 461 5.88 9.18 6.58
CA GLU A 461 5.13 8.82 5.39
C GLU A 461 4.89 7.30 5.31
N VAL A 462 3.65 6.91 5.09
CA VAL A 462 3.22 5.52 4.95
C VAL A 462 3.26 5.14 3.48
N LYS A 463 3.90 4.01 3.15
CA LYS A 463 4.01 3.51 1.77
C LYS A 463 2.95 2.48 1.43
N GLU A 464 2.67 1.58 2.35
CA GLU A 464 1.75 0.47 2.12
C GLU A 464 0.91 0.20 3.36
N ILE A 465 -0.38 -0.07 3.13
CA ILE A 465 -1.35 -0.48 4.15
C ILE A 465 -2.06 -1.75 3.69
N ALA A 466 -2.33 -2.68 4.62
CA ALA A 466 -3.18 -3.83 4.33
C ALA A 466 -3.95 -4.28 5.56
N LEU A 467 -5.27 -4.48 5.42
CA LEU A 467 -6.16 -4.99 6.45
C LEU A 467 -6.14 -6.51 6.49
N SER A 468 -6.19 -7.07 7.70
CA SER A 468 -6.42 -8.51 7.88
C SER A 468 -7.80 -8.90 7.34
N GLN A 469 -7.93 -10.09 6.75
CA GLN A 469 -9.20 -10.57 6.20
C GLN A 469 -10.00 -11.39 7.20
N ALA A 470 -9.32 -12.13 8.08
CA ALA A 470 -9.93 -12.99 9.08
C ALA A 470 -10.42 -12.23 10.32
N GLY A 471 -11.43 -12.76 10.98
CA GLY A 471 -11.96 -12.26 12.26
C GLY A 471 -13.06 -11.21 12.13
N THR A 472 -13.46 -10.66 13.28
CA THR A 472 -14.49 -9.63 13.40
C THR A 472 -13.85 -8.22 13.41
N ILE A 473 -14.67 -7.18 13.36
CA ILE A 473 -14.23 -5.77 13.45
C ILE A 473 -13.40 -5.49 14.71
N ALA A 474 -13.68 -6.17 15.82
CA ALA A 474 -12.95 -6.02 17.07
C ALA A 474 -11.50 -6.55 16.99
N ASP A 475 -11.29 -7.56 16.13
CA ASP A 475 -10.00 -8.22 15.91
C ASP A 475 -9.29 -7.69 14.67
N ARG A 476 -9.93 -6.78 13.91
CA ARG A 476 -9.40 -6.24 12.66
C ARG A 476 -8.09 -5.50 12.89
N GLN A 477 -7.08 -5.84 12.08
CA GLN A 477 -5.74 -5.29 12.17
C GLN A 477 -5.30 -4.72 10.84
N LEU A 478 -4.55 -3.64 10.91
CA LEU A 478 -3.87 -3.01 9.79
C LEU A 478 -2.37 -3.23 9.93
N ILE A 479 -1.71 -3.66 8.87
CA ILE A 479 -0.26 -3.52 8.75
C ILE A 479 0.07 -2.23 8.03
N ILE A 480 1.19 -1.64 8.41
CA ILE A 480 1.69 -0.38 7.86
C ILE A 480 3.18 -0.57 7.57
N ILE A 481 3.59 -0.26 6.36
CA ILE A 481 5.00 -0.15 6.00
C ILE A 481 5.28 1.33 5.77
N ASP A 482 6.21 1.90 6.53
CA ASP A 482 6.60 3.29 6.42
C ASP A 482 7.75 3.52 5.41
N ARG A 483 8.12 4.79 5.22
CA ARG A 483 9.21 5.21 4.36
C ARG A 483 10.56 4.60 4.74
N ASN A 484 10.80 4.31 6.02
CA ASN A 484 12.01 3.67 6.50
C ASN A 484 12.01 2.16 6.29
N ARG A 485 10.95 1.60 5.70
CA ARG A 485 10.69 0.16 5.56
C ARG A 485 10.54 -0.54 6.91
N ASP A 486 9.98 0.17 7.89
CA ASP A 486 9.59 -0.42 9.16
C ASP A 486 8.16 -0.96 9.07
N LEU A 487 7.97 -2.19 9.52
CA LEU A 487 6.68 -2.86 9.54
C LEU A 487 6.02 -2.70 10.90
N TYR A 488 4.81 -2.17 10.89
CA TYR A 488 3.99 -1.95 12.09
C TYR A 488 2.67 -2.69 12.00
N LEU A 489 2.13 -3.00 13.17
CA LEU A 489 0.79 -3.55 13.36
C LEU A 489 -0.07 -2.55 14.13
N LEU A 490 -1.31 -2.35 13.68
CA LEU A 490 -2.28 -1.42 14.27
C LEU A 490 -3.67 -2.10 14.37
N PRO A 491 -4.19 -2.39 15.56
CA PRO A 491 -5.59 -2.79 15.73
C PRO A 491 -6.51 -1.61 15.42
N VAL A 492 -7.45 -1.78 14.50
CA VAL A 492 -8.32 -0.71 13.99
C VAL A 492 -9.11 -0.02 15.12
N MET A 493 -9.66 -0.79 16.06
CA MET A 493 -10.47 -0.23 17.15
C MET A 493 -9.65 0.35 18.31
N LYS A 494 -8.50 -0.24 18.63
CA LYS A 494 -7.67 0.18 19.79
C LYS A 494 -6.60 1.20 19.45
N ARG A 495 -6.22 1.30 18.19
CA ARG A 495 -5.25 2.26 17.62
C ARG A 495 -3.89 2.32 18.33
N SER A 496 -3.51 1.24 19.00
CA SER A 496 -2.21 1.09 19.61
C SER A 496 -1.23 0.51 18.60
N ILE A 497 -0.26 1.30 18.14
CA ILE A 497 0.73 0.85 17.17
C ILE A 497 1.82 0.00 17.84
N ALA A 498 2.26 -1.05 17.16
CA ALA A 498 3.41 -1.86 17.57
C ALA A 498 4.31 -2.18 16.37
N LYS A 499 5.61 -2.01 16.54
CA LYS A 499 6.60 -2.37 15.51
C LYS A 499 6.84 -3.88 15.54
N LEU A 500 6.74 -4.52 14.38
CA LEU A 500 7.01 -5.96 14.21
C LEU A 500 8.44 -6.22 13.71
N ALA A 501 8.88 -5.46 12.71
CA ALA A 501 10.20 -5.64 12.09
C ALA A 501 10.69 -4.33 11.47
N ALA A 502 11.99 -4.30 11.16
CA ALA A 502 12.62 -3.27 10.33
C ALA A 502 13.10 -3.88 9.01
N MET A 503 13.39 -3.04 8.01
CA MET A 503 13.85 -3.44 6.68
C MET A 503 12.88 -4.39 5.94
N CYS A 504 11.59 -4.09 6.02
CA CYS A 504 10.53 -4.83 5.33
C CYS A 504 10.34 -4.30 3.90
N ASP A 505 10.43 -5.19 2.91
CA ASP A 505 10.24 -4.85 1.51
C ASP A 505 8.79 -5.07 1.04
N SER A 506 8.09 -6.03 1.60
CA SER A 506 6.70 -6.37 1.29
C SER A 506 6.08 -7.20 2.40
N ALA A 507 4.79 -7.04 2.63
CA ALA A 507 4.05 -7.83 3.60
C ALA A 507 2.64 -8.16 3.09
N ARG A 508 2.15 -9.37 3.38
CA ARG A 508 0.81 -9.84 3.00
C ARG A 508 0.16 -10.66 4.09
N TRP A 509 -1.11 -10.43 4.31
CA TRP A 509 -1.95 -11.27 5.15
C TRP A 509 -2.25 -12.60 4.47
N HIS A 510 -2.42 -13.64 5.28
CA HIS A 510 -2.96 -14.89 4.83
C HIS A 510 -4.46 -14.75 4.49
N ASP A 511 -4.92 -15.43 3.47
CA ASP A 511 -6.30 -15.36 2.96
C ASP A 511 -7.39 -15.73 3.99
N ALA A 512 -7.18 -16.82 4.73
CA ALA A 512 -8.18 -17.39 5.64
C ALA A 512 -7.90 -17.19 7.14
N THR A 513 -6.70 -16.76 7.51
CA THR A 513 -6.27 -16.62 8.92
C THR A 513 -5.59 -15.28 9.18
N ALA A 514 -5.35 -14.95 10.44
CA ALA A 514 -4.61 -13.74 10.82
C ALA A 514 -3.08 -13.95 10.82
N MET A 515 -2.55 -14.88 10.02
CA MET A 515 -1.11 -15.01 9.80
C MET A 515 -0.60 -13.91 8.87
N LEU A 516 0.63 -13.49 9.09
CA LEU A 516 1.29 -12.44 8.33
C LEU A 516 2.62 -12.94 7.77
N ALA A 517 2.79 -12.84 6.46
CA ALA A 517 4.07 -13.06 5.81
C ALA A 517 4.71 -11.71 5.43
N ALA A 518 6.02 -11.57 5.63
CA ALA A 518 6.75 -10.39 5.19
C ALA A 518 8.17 -10.75 4.75
N MET A 519 8.66 -9.99 3.76
CA MET A 519 10.07 -10.02 3.34
C MET A 519 10.85 -9.03 4.21
N VAL A 520 11.63 -9.56 5.14
CA VAL A 520 12.42 -8.77 6.10
C VAL A 520 13.90 -9.10 5.92
N ASP A 521 14.70 -8.13 5.56
CA ASP A 521 16.15 -8.29 5.34
C ASP A 521 16.46 -9.49 4.42
N GLN A 522 15.78 -9.57 3.27
CA GLN A 522 15.92 -10.63 2.25
C GLN A 522 15.51 -12.04 2.73
N ARG A 523 14.82 -12.15 3.86
CA ARG A 523 14.32 -13.40 4.41
C ARG A 523 12.80 -13.39 4.46
N LEU A 524 12.21 -14.54 4.18
CA LEU A 524 10.77 -14.71 4.38
C LEU A 524 10.50 -14.98 5.87
N CYS A 525 9.81 -14.04 6.49
CA CYS A 525 9.34 -14.13 7.87
C CYS A 525 7.82 -14.35 7.87
N VAL A 526 7.35 -15.37 8.60
CA VAL A 526 5.92 -15.63 8.78
C VAL A 526 5.60 -15.62 10.27
N TRP A 527 4.80 -14.63 10.70
CA TRP A 527 4.24 -14.62 12.06
C TRP A 527 2.96 -15.41 12.07
N TYR A 528 2.93 -16.46 12.86
CA TYR A 528 1.73 -17.29 12.98
C TYR A 528 0.62 -16.60 13.76
N TYR A 529 0.97 -15.70 14.69
CA TYR A 529 0.01 -14.91 15.46
C TYR A 529 0.57 -13.49 15.77
N PRO A 530 0.57 -12.55 14.81
CA PRO A 530 1.21 -11.24 15.00
C PRO A 530 0.58 -10.41 16.14
N SER A 531 -0.68 -10.68 16.54
CA SER A 531 -1.34 -10.03 17.67
C SER A 531 -0.69 -10.30 19.02
N GLU A 532 0.22 -11.25 19.11
CA GLU A 532 0.96 -11.54 20.34
C GLU A 532 1.74 -10.35 20.86
N VAL A 533 2.17 -9.42 20.00
CA VAL A 533 2.85 -8.19 20.40
C VAL A 533 2.04 -7.38 21.43
N TYR A 534 0.71 -7.56 21.48
CA TYR A 534 -0.18 -6.94 22.44
C TYR A 534 -0.45 -7.81 23.68
N VAL A 535 0.00 -9.05 23.63
CA VAL A 535 -0.14 -10.01 24.74
C VAL A 535 1.21 -10.14 25.45
N ASP A 536 2.25 -10.49 24.70
CA ASP A 536 3.60 -10.69 25.21
C ASP A 536 4.64 -10.41 24.12
N LYS A 537 5.31 -9.27 24.19
CA LYS A 537 6.33 -8.88 23.20
C LYS A 537 7.51 -9.84 23.12
N ASP A 538 7.82 -10.53 24.21
CA ASP A 538 8.99 -11.42 24.28
C ASP A 538 8.76 -12.71 23.47
N LEU A 539 7.50 -13.07 23.19
CA LEU A 539 7.16 -14.21 22.34
C LEU A 539 7.25 -13.92 20.83
N LEU A 540 7.29 -12.66 20.43
CA LEU A 540 7.27 -12.27 19.01
C LEU A 540 8.36 -12.91 18.16
N THR A 541 9.53 -13.17 18.74
CA THR A 541 10.63 -13.87 18.09
C THR A 541 10.45 -15.39 18.04
N LYS A 542 9.69 -15.96 18.98
CA LYS A 542 9.46 -17.40 19.11
C LYS A 542 8.26 -17.88 18.27
N THR A 543 7.32 -17.01 17.95
CA THR A 543 6.14 -17.32 17.10
C THR A 543 6.39 -17.00 15.63
N ARG A 544 7.58 -16.50 15.30
CA ARG A 544 8.00 -16.19 13.95
C ARG A 544 8.76 -17.34 13.30
N TYR A 545 8.20 -17.88 12.24
CA TYR A 545 8.95 -18.77 11.34
C TYR A 545 9.81 -17.91 10.39
N THR A 546 11.08 -18.24 10.25
CA THR A 546 11.98 -17.53 9.34
C THR A 546 12.62 -18.53 8.39
N LYS A 547 12.39 -18.34 7.10
CA LYS A 547 13.05 -19.08 6.04
C LYS A 547 14.17 -18.22 5.49
N ALA A 548 15.41 -18.63 5.75
CA ALA A 548 16.59 -18.03 5.18
C ALA A 548 16.92 -18.76 3.88
N ASP A 549 16.47 -18.24 2.76
CA ASP A 549 16.84 -18.74 1.44
C ASP A 549 17.62 -17.65 0.69
N SER A 550 18.78 -17.99 0.17
CA SER A 550 19.55 -17.16 -0.76
C SER A 550 18.78 -16.87 -2.06
N ASP A 551 17.66 -17.58 -2.26
CA ASP A 551 16.89 -17.58 -3.50
C ASP A 551 15.99 -16.36 -3.66
N PHE A 552 15.69 -15.63 -2.59
CA PHE A 552 14.76 -14.46 -2.69
C PHE A 552 15.40 -13.20 -3.26
N GLY A 553 16.70 -12.98 -3.03
CA GLY A 553 17.39 -11.77 -3.50
C GLY A 553 16.94 -10.48 -2.82
N LYS A 554 17.38 -9.33 -3.34
CA LYS A 554 17.03 -8.01 -2.82
C LYS A 554 15.65 -7.56 -3.33
N SER A 555 14.93 -6.78 -2.51
CA SER A 555 13.64 -6.15 -2.87
C SER A 555 12.58 -7.13 -3.41
N ALA A 556 12.54 -8.34 -2.87
CA ALA A 556 11.55 -9.34 -3.24
C ALA A 556 10.14 -8.93 -2.77
N GLN A 557 9.13 -9.25 -3.57
CA GLN A 557 7.73 -8.87 -3.34
C GLN A 557 6.87 -10.11 -3.14
N ILE A 558 6.10 -10.15 -2.06
CA ILE A 558 5.12 -11.21 -1.84
C ILE A 558 3.91 -10.94 -2.74
N GLN A 559 3.60 -11.88 -3.63
CA GLN A 559 2.45 -11.77 -4.54
C GLN A 559 1.18 -12.23 -3.85
N PHE A 560 1.20 -13.42 -3.23
CA PHE A 560 0.10 -13.88 -2.39
C PHE A 560 0.60 -14.79 -1.27
N PHE A 561 -0.23 -14.94 -0.24
CA PHE A 561 -0.05 -15.88 0.85
C PHE A 561 -1.37 -16.58 1.12
N ALA A 562 -1.50 -17.82 0.62
CA ALA A 562 -2.71 -18.61 0.70
C ALA A 562 -2.42 -20.07 1.03
N GLY A 563 -3.27 -20.71 1.82
CA GLY A 563 -3.12 -22.08 2.25
C GLY A 563 -1.78 -22.33 2.95
N ASN A 564 -0.91 -23.14 2.35
CA ASN A 564 0.45 -23.42 2.86
C ASN A 564 1.54 -22.88 1.93
N ARG A 565 1.22 -21.92 1.05
CA ARG A 565 2.18 -21.40 0.07
C ARG A 565 2.25 -19.88 0.15
N CYS A 566 3.48 -19.37 0.12
CA CYS A 566 3.80 -17.99 -0.07
C CYS A 566 4.52 -17.83 -1.41
N LEU A 567 3.94 -17.10 -2.35
CA LEU A 567 4.56 -16.82 -3.64
C LEU A 567 5.30 -15.51 -3.58
N VAL A 568 6.59 -15.57 -3.81
CA VAL A 568 7.48 -14.41 -3.75
C VAL A 568 8.06 -14.15 -5.14
N ARG A 569 7.96 -12.92 -5.60
CA ARG A 569 8.56 -12.46 -6.86
C ARG A 569 9.87 -11.75 -6.57
N ARG A 570 10.92 -12.18 -7.21
CA ARG A 570 12.25 -11.56 -7.14
C ARG A 570 12.31 -10.32 -8.02
N SER A 571 13.35 -9.50 -7.82
CA SER A 571 13.61 -8.32 -8.64
C SER A 571 13.92 -8.63 -10.12
N ASP A 572 14.26 -9.88 -10.46
CA ASP A 572 14.44 -10.35 -11.84
C ASP A 572 13.15 -10.92 -12.47
N GLY A 573 12.03 -10.85 -11.78
CA GLY A 573 10.72 -11.35 -12.21
C GLY A 573 10.44 -12.82 -11.93
N VAL A 574 11.44 -13.57 -11.48
CA VAL A 574 11.27 -15.00 -11.15
C VAL A 574 10.35 -15.18 -9.97
N LEU A 575 9.40 -16.11 -10.08
CA LEU A 575 8.48 -16.49 -9.02
C LEU A 575 9.04 -17.66 -8.23
N VAL A 576 9.22 -17.46 -6.93
CA VAL A 576 9.67 -18.49 -6.00
C VAL A 576 8.52 -18.87 -5.07
N SER A 577 8.11 -20.14 -5.11
CA SER A 577 7.10 -20.68 -4.20
C SER A 577 7.75 -21.19 -2.93
N ALA A 578 7.45 -20.55 -1.81
CA ALA A 578 7.89 -20.97 -0.49
C ALA A 578 6.76 -21.72 0.22
N ALA A 579 7.00 -22.98 0.57
CA ALA A 579 6.08 -23.74 1.40
C ALA A 579 6.17 -23.25 2.86
N THR A 580 5.02 -23.08 3.49
CA THR A 580 4.86 -22.79 4.91
C THR A 580 4.20 -23.96 5.62
N SER A 581 4.28 -24.00 6.94
CA SER A 581 3.61 -25.05 7.70
C SER A 581 2.08 -24.96 7.54
N PRO A 582 1.37 -26.04 7.28
CA PRO A 582 -0.09 -26.06 7.21
C PRO A 582 -0.75 -26.04 8.60
N TYR A 583 -0.02 -26.41 9.64
CA TYR A 583 -0.57 -26.62 10.97
C TYR A 583 -1.03 -25.36 11.71
N PRO A 584 -0.43 -24.17 11.51
CA PRO A 584 -0.94 -22.95 12.14
C PRO A 584 -2.38 -22.63 11.74
N ALA A 585 -2.77 -22.86 10.49
CA ALA A 585 -4.16 -22.66 10.04
C ALA A 585 -5.13 -23.61 10.76
N VAL A 586 -4.73 -24.88 10.94
CA VAL A 586 -5.50 -25.87 11.71
C VAL A 586 -5.61 -25.44 13.19
N LEU A 587 -4.51 -24.93 13.76
CA LEU A 587 -4.50 -24.41 15.12
C LEU A 587 -5.49 -23.26 15.30
N TYR A 588 -5.53 -22.32 14.35
CA TYR A 588 -6.51 -21.21 14.34
C TYR A 588 -7.96 -21.72 14.36
N ASP A 589 -8.28 -22.72 13.55
CA ASP A 589 -9.63 -23.29 13.52
C ASP A 589 -10.01 -23.97 14.84
N MET A 590 -9.09 -24.72 15.44
CA MET A 590 -9.31 -25.33 16.75
C MET A 590 -9.50 -24.28 17.86
N VAL A 591 -8.68 -23.23 17.87
CA VAL A 591 -8.79 -22.14 18.85
C VAL A 591 -10.11 -21.37 18.68
N ARG A 592 -10.51 -21.07 17.45
CA ARG A 592 -11.78 -20.40 17.13
C ARG A 592 -12.98 -21.21 17.64
N ARG A 593 -12.90 -22.56 17.54
CA ARG A 593 -13.93 -23.49 18.05
C ARG A 593 -13.76 -23.81 19.54
N GLN A 594 -12.84 -23.16 20.26
CA GLN A 594 -12.52 -23.39 21.67
C GLN A 594 -12.13 -24.86 22.02
N GLN A 595 -11.56 -25.59 21.06
CA GLN A 595 -11.11 -26.98 21.22
C GLN A 595 -9.67 -27.06 21.74
N TRP A 596 -9.41 -26.48 22.90
CA TRP A 596 -8.07 -26.34 23.49
C TRP A 596 -7.31 -27.64 23.70
N GLU A 597 -8.02 -28.72 24.10
CA GLU A 597 -7.39 -30.04 24.24
C GLU A 597 -6.87 -30.58 22.90
N LYS A 598 -7.64 -30.40 21.81
CA LYS A 598 -7.20 -30.84 20.49
C LYS A 598 -6.02 -30.01 20.00
N ALA A 599 -6.03 -28.71 20.24
CA ALA A 599 -4.93 -27.81 19.95
C ALA A 599 -3.64 -28.23 20.67
N THR A 600 -3.75 -28.58 21.97
CA THR A 600 -2.61 -29.10 22.75
C THR A 600 -2.10 -30.43 22.19
N ARG A 601 -3.00 -31.36 21.80
CA ARG A 601 -2.62 -32.65 21.16
C ARG A 601 -1.92 -32.43 19.83
N LEU A 602 -2.40 -31.48 19.02
CA LEU A 602 -1.74 -31.10 17.76
C LEU A 602 -0.31 -30.62 17.99
N CYS A 603 -0.09 -29.70 18.94
CA CYS A 603 1.26 -29.21 19.25
C CYS A 603 2.19 -30.32 19.79
N ARG A 604 1.65 -31.26 20.58
CA ARG A 604 2.43 -32.46 21.04
C ARG A 604 2.83 -33.37 19.89
N PHE A 605 1.99 -33.51 18.89
CA PHE A 605 2.29 -34.31 17.69
C PHE A 605 3.37 -33.65 16.84
N ILE A 606 3.26 -32.34 16.58
CA ILE A 606 4.18 -31.62 15.69
C ILE A 606 5.56 -31.42 16.34
N LYS A 607 5.63 -31.22 17.66
CA LYS A 607 6.83 -30.96 18.46
C LYS A 607 7.65 -29.74 18.00
N ASP A 608 6.98 -28.75 17.40
CA ASP A 608 7.59 -27.49 16.98
C ASP A 608 7.46 -26.44 18.08
N PRO A 609 8.56 -25.86 18.59
CA PRO A 609 8.51 -24.81 19.61
C PRO A 609 7.74 -23.57 19.14
N THR A 610 7.77 -23.25 17.84
CA THR A 610 7.02 -22.13 17.26
C THR A 610 5.50 -22.32 17.40
N MET A 611 5.04 -23.54 17.20
CA MET A 611 3.62 -23.90 17.38
C MET A 611 3.18 -23.81 18.84
N TRP A 612 4.03 -24.24 19.78
CA TRP A 612 3.75 -24.13 21.20
C TRP A 612 3.74 -22.66 21.66
N ALA A 613 4.67 -21.85 21.19
CA ALA A 613 4.70 -20.42 21.49
C ALA A 613 3.43 -19.73 20.95
N THR A 614 2.99 -20.09 19.75
CA THR A 614 1.75 -19.57 19.14
C THR A 614 0.53 -19.97 19.96
N LEU A 615 0.43 -21.25 20.40
CA LEU A 615 -0.64 -21.71 21.26
C LEU A 615 -0.65 -20.97 22.62
N ALA A 616 0.55 -20.75 23.22
CA ALA A 616 0.67 -19.98 24.46
C ALA A 616 0.13 -18.56 24.32
N ALA A 617 0.50 -17.85 23.23
CA ALA A 617 0.03 -16.50 22.94
C ALA A 617 -1.50 -16.45 22.73
N MET A 618 -2.05 -17.39 21.95
CA MET A 618 -3.50 -17.50 21.73
C MET A 618 -4.27 -17.82 23.00
N ALA A 619 -3.77 -18.74 23.82
CA ALA A 619 -4.40 -19.12 25.10
C ALA A 619 -4.38 -17.96 26.11
N MET A 620 -3.28 -17.20 26.18
CA MET A 620 -3.19 -15.97 26.99
C MET A 620 -4.12 -14.87 26.49
N ALA A 621 -4.29 -14.75 25.18
CA ALA A 621 -5.24 -13.80 24.58
C ALA A 621 -6.70 -14.18 24.94
N ALA A 622 -7.03 -15.47 24.83
CA ALA A 622 -8.34 -16.03 25.17
C ALA A 622 -8.58 -16.22 26.69
N LYS A 623 -7.57 -15.96 27.52
CA LYS A 623 -7.58 -16.15 28.99
C LYS A 623 -7.75 -17.63 29.42
N GLU A 624 -7.37 -18.57 28.56
CA GLU A 624 -7.39 -20.00 28.87
C GLU A 624 -6.08 -20.41 29.56
N LEU A 625 -6.08 -20.32 30.89
CA LEU A 625 -4.87 -20.44 31.70
C LEU A 625 -4.29 -21.86 31.75
N ASN A 626 -5.11 -22.92 31.61
CA ASN A 626 -4.62 -24.30 31.66
C ASN A 626 -3.78 -24.63 30.44
N THR A 627 -4.30 -24.24 29.26
CA THR A 627 -3.58 -24.42 27.99
C THR A 627 -2.33 -23.54 27.94
N ALA A 628 -2.41 -22.28 28.43
CA ALA A 628 -1.28 -21.36 28.50
C ALA A 628 -0.14 -21.93 29.37
N GLU A 629 -0.46 -22.47 30.57
CA GLU A 629 0.53 -23.10 31.44
C GLU A 629 1.24 -24.27 30.75
N ALA A 630 0.48 -25.17 30.13
CA ALA A 630 1.03 -26.33 29.43
C ALA A 630 1.91 -25.90 28.23
N ALA A 631 1.49 -24.86 27.51
CA ALA A 631 2.23 -24.35 26.36
C ALA A 631 3.53 -23.65 26.75
N PHE A 632 3.52 -22.81 27.82
CA PHE A 632 4.74 -22.19 28.34
C PHE A 632 5.73 -23.21 28.89
N ALA A 633 5.23 -24.26 29.58
CA ALA A 633 6.06 -25.33 30.05
C ALA A 633 6.74 -26.11 28.91
N ALA A 634 6.06 -26.26 27.75
CA ALA A 634 6.60 -26.98 26.59
C ALA A 634 7.70 -26.21 25.83
N ILE A 635 7.80 -24.88 26.05
CA ILE A 635 8.85 -24.02 25.46
C ILE A 635 9.90 -23.57 26.48
N ASP A 636 9.92 -24.21 27.66
CA ASP A 636 10.85 -23.95 28.76
C ASP A 636 10.80 -22.50 29.32
N GLU A 637 9.64 -21.82 29.19
CA GLU A 637 9.41 -20.50 29.78
C GLU A 637 8.96 -20.60 31.24
N VAL A 638 9.91 -20.91 32.12
CA VAL A 638 9.66 -21.20 33.53
C VAL A 638 8.99 -20.02 34.26
N ASP A 639 9.47 -18.81 34.05
CA ASP A 639 8.95 -17.60 34.70
C ASP A 639 7.48 -17.35 34.34
N LYS A 640 7.14 -17.53 33.05
CA LYS A 640 5.78 -17.37 32.54
C LYS A 640 4.85 -18.46 33.02
N THR A 641 5.33 -19.71 33.07
CA THR A 641 4.60 -20.83 33.66
C THR A 641 4.28 -20.56 35.15
N HIS A 642 5.27 -20.07 35.91
CA HIS A 642 5.08 -19.72 37.31
C HIS A 642 4.10 -18.53 37.48
N PHE A 643 4.18 -17.55 36.60
CA PHE A 643 3.22 -16.44 36.59
C PHE A 643 1.78 -16.94 36.35
N VAL A 644 1.55 -17.78 35.34
CA VAL A 644 0.23 -18.33 35.04
C VAL A 644 -0.31 -19.13 36.24
N ARG A 645 0.54 -19.94 36.88
CA ARG A 645 0.18 -20.66 38.13
C ARG A 645 -0.26 -19.71 39.23
N LYS A 646 0.43 -18.59 39.45
CA LYS A 646 0.02 -17.57 40.43
C LYS A 646 -1.32 -16.94 40.08
N VAL A 647 -1.56 -16.64 38.80
CA VAL A 647 -2.83 -16.08 38.34
C VAL A 647 -3.99 -17.05 38.57
N LYS A 648 -3.78 -18.36 38.33
CA LYS A 648 -4.77 -19.41 38.59
C LYS A 648 -5.21 -19.49 40.07
N LEU A 649 -4.34 -19.15 41.00
CA LEU A 649 -4.66 -19.13 42.45
C LEU A 649 -5.56 -17.95 42.86
N ILE A 650 -5.77 -16.96 41.99
CA ILE A 650 -6.62 -15.82 42.29
C ILE A 650 -8.08 -16.26 42.17
N PRO A 651 -8.89 -16.08 43.25
CA PRO A 651 -10.25 -16.61 43.27
C PRO A 651 -11.22 -15.86 42.36
N THR A 652 -11.03 -14.54 42.19
CA THR A 652 -11.93 -13.67 41.42
C THR A 652 -11.48 -13.57 39.95
N GLU A 653 -12.44 -13.54 39.02
CA GLU A 653 -12.17 -13.40 37.60
C GLU A 653 -11.56 -12.02 37.30
N GLU A 654 -12.11 -10.97 37.91
CA GLU A 654 -11.61 -9.60 37.74
C GLU A 654 -10.17 -9.46 38.27
N GLY A 655 -9.85 -10.12 39.36
CA GLY A 655 -8.49 -10.18 39.90
C GLY A 655 -7.52 -10.86 38.92
N ARG A 656 -7.94 -11.95 38.28
CA ARG A 656 -7.16 -12.62 37.21
C ARG A 656 -6.99 -11.71 35.98
N ASN A 657 -8.09 -11.07 35.52
CA ASN A 657 -8.05 -10.14 34.40
C ASN A 657 -7.12 -8.95 34.64
N ALA A 658 -7.11 -8.43 35.88
CA ALA A 658 -6.20 -7.35 36.27
C ALA A 658 -4.72 -7.78 36.24
N GLU A 659 -4.37 -8.96 36.78
CA GLU A 659 -2.98 -9.45 36.69
C GLU A 659 -2.58 -9.74 35.23
N LEU A 660 -3.50 -10.21 34.37
CA LEU A 660 -3.26 -10.35 32.92
C LEU A 660 -3.07 -9.00 32.22
N ALA A 661 -3.78 -7.95 32.66
CA ALA A 661 -3.56 -6.59 32.13
C ALA A 661 -2.17 -6.04 32.53
N VAL A 662 -1.72 -6.32 33.77
CA VAL A 662 -0.34 -6.00 34.19
C VAL A 662 0.68 -6.74 33.35
N TYR A 663 0.46 -8.01 33.06
CA TYR A 663 1.32 -8.80 32.19
C TYR A 663 1.45 -8.19 30.79
N ARG A 664 0.33 -7.65 30.26
CA ARG A 664 0.29 -6.90 28.99
C ARG A 664 0.89 -5.50 29.07
N ARG A 665 1.50 -5.13 30.23
CA ARG A 665 2.08 -3.81 30.51
C ARG A 665 1.06 -2.67 30.46
N ARG A 666 -0.18 -2.93 30.93
CA ARG A 666 -1.29 -1.96 31.02
C ARG A 666 -1.76 -1.78 32.46
N PRO A 667 -0.98 -1.14 33.34
CA PRO A 667 -1.31 -1.02 34.74
C PRO A 667 -2.57 -0.16 35.02
N GLU A 668 -2.82 0.84 34.18
CA GLU A 668 -4.03 1.69 34.29
C GLU A 668 -5.31 0.89 34.02
N GLU A 669 -5.32 0.03 32.99
CA GLU A 669 -6.42 -0.89 32.71
C GLU A 669 -6.63 -1.87 33.87
N ALA A 670 -5.56 -2.38 34.44
CA ALA A 670 -5.62 -3.27 35.60
C ALA A 670 -6.24 -2.57 36.84
N GLU A 671 -5.82 -1.34 37.13
CA GLU A 671 -6.40 -0.53 38.20
C GLU A 671 -7.89 -0.29 37.96
N ALA A 672 -8.28 0.11 36.74
CA ALA A 672 -9.68 0.35 36.40
C ALA A 672 -10.56 -0.90 36.60
N ILE A 673 -10.10 -2.07 36.16
CA ILE A 673 -10.78 -3.35 36.33
C ILE A 673 -11.00 -3.63 37.86
N LEU A 674 -9.98 -3.46 38.69
CA LEU A 674 -10.03 -3.71 40.13
C LEU A 674 -10.96 -2.73 40.84
N MET A 675 -10.94 -1.46 40.41
CA MET A 675 -11.80 -0.44 40.98
C MET A 675 -13.27 -0.65 40.65
N GLN A 676 -13.58 -0.99 39.39
CA GLN A 676 -14.95 -1.34 38.97
C GLN A 676 -15.48 -2.56 39.71
N ALA A 677 -14.64 -3.55 39.97
CA ALA A 677 -14.99 -4.73 40.74
C ALA A 677 -15.04 -4.50 42.26
N GLY A 678 -14.70 -3.32 42.74
CA GLY A 678 -14.63 -3.02 44.18
C GLY A 678 -13.53 -3.79 44.93
N LEU A 679 -12.47 -4.18 44.26
CA LEU A 679 -11.29 -4.86 44.81
C LEU A 679 -10.22 -3.83 45.24
N VAL A 680 -10.60 -2.88 46.10
CA VAL A 680 -9.78 -1.73 46.50
C VAL A 680 -8.39 -2.14 47.00
N TYR A 681 -8.34 -3.15 47.88
CA TYR A 681 -7.05 -3.64 48.39
C TYR A 681 -6.12 -4.13 47.28
N ARG A 682 -6.66 -4.82 46.26
CA ARG A 682 -5.85 -5.26 45.12
C ARG A 682 -5.32 -4.09 44.30
N ALA A 683 -6.14 -3.05 44.10
CA ALA A 683 -5.70 -1.84 43.37
C ALA A 683 -4.59 -1.09 44.14
N ILE A 684 -4.72 -0.95 45.45
CA ILE A 684 -3.68 -0.39 46.32
C ILE A 684 -2.40 -1.24 46.22
N LYS A 685 -2.53 -2.56 46.36
CA LYS A 685 -1.39 -3.48 46.29
C LYS A 685 -0.72 -3.49 44.91
N LEU A 686 -1.47 -3.31 43.82
CA LEU A 686 -0.95 -3.15 42.47
C LEU A 686 -0.02 -1.92 42.39
N ASN A 687 -0.50 -0.78 42.87
CA ASN A 687 0.29 0.46 42.86
C ASN A 687 1.53 0.38 43.76
N ILE A 688 1.44 -0.31 44.90
CA ILE A 688 2.61 -0.61 45.76
C ILE A 688 3.64 -1.46 45.02
N LYS A 689 3.21 -2.52 44.30
CA LYS A 689 4.13 -3.36 43.49
C LYS A 689 4.80 -2.60 42.36
N LEU A 690 4.13 -1.60 41.81
CA LEU A 690 4.65 -0.73 40.75
C LEU A 690 5.47 0.44 41.28
N PHE A 691 5.71 0.50 42.60
CA PHE A 691 6.37 1.61 43.32
C PHE A 691 5.68 2.97 43.16
N ASN A 692 4.42 3.00 42.71
CA ASN A 692 3.61 4.20 42.62
C ASN A 692 2.90 4.46 43.97
N PHE A 693 3.67 4.81 44.99
CA PHE A 693 3.19 4.98 46.35
C PHE A 693 2.23 6.16 46.54
N GLU A 694 2.41 7.23 45.77
CA GLU A 694 1.50 8.40 45.84
C GLU A 694 0.10 8.01 45.39
N ARG A 695 -0.03 7.33 44.26
CA ARG A 695 -1.31 6.82 43.80
C ARG A 695 -1.92 5.79 44.77
N ALA A 696 -1.09 4.91 45.31
CA ALA A 696 -1.53 3.95 46.35
C ALA A 696 -2.10 4.66 47.57
N LEU A 697 -1.46 5.76 48.01
CA LEU A 697 -1.93 6.56 49.12
C LEU A 697 -3.23 7.30 48.77
N ASP A 698 -3.35 7.86 47.57
CA ASP A 698 -4.58 8.51 47.09
C ASP A 698 -5.79 7.57 47.21
N LEU A 699 -5.65 6.34 46.67
CA LEU A 699 -6.68 5.33 46.76
C LEU A 699 -7.00 4.94 48.22
N ALA A 700 -5.97 4.77 49.04
CA ALA A 700 -6.13 4.42 50.45
C ALA A 700 -6.85 5.53 51.25
N VAL A 701 -6.59 6.79 50.97
CA VAL A 701 -7.27 7.95 51.59
C VAL A 701 -8.69 8.09 51.08
N GLN A 702 -8.89 7.99 49.75
CA GLN A 702 -10.22 8.09 49.12
C GLN A 702 -11.21 7.06 49.68
N TYR A 703 -10.77 5.80 49.83
CA TYR A 703 -11.61 4.69 50.33
C TYR A 703 -11.50 4.47 51.83
N LYS A 704 -10.69 5.25 52.53
CA LYS A 704 -10.43 5.14 53.99
C LYS A 704 -10.01 3.74 54.41
N GLN A 705 -9.26 3.04 53.57
CA GLN A 705 -8.81 1.67 53.81
C GLN A 705 -7.32 1.54 53.55
N HIS A 706 -6.61 0.71 54.31
CA HIS A 706 -5.21 0.33 54.10
C HIS A 706 -4.17 1.46 54.02
N GLN A 707 -4.44 2.63 54.64
CA GLN A 707 -3.46 3.72 54.75
C GLN A 707 -2.19 3.26 55.50
N ASP A 708 -2.38 2.57 56.62
CA ASP A 708 -1.32 1.92 57.40
C ASP A 708 -0.47 0.96 56.56
N THR A 709 -1.12 0.21 55.67
CA THR A 709 -0.46 -0.75 54.76
C THR A 709 0.44 -0.04 53.77
N VAL A 710 -0.01 1.04 53.14
CA VAL A 710 0.80 1.82 52.17
C VAL A 710 2.02 2.43 52.85
N LEU A 711 1.83 3.04 54.04
CA LEU A 711 2.92 3.65 54.80
C LEU A 711 3.96 2.61 55.23
N TRP A 712 3.51 1.40 55.63
CA TRP A 712 4.41 0.31 55.98
C TRP A 712 5.26 -0.15 54.80
N TYR A 713 4.65 -0.40 53.62
CA TYR A 713 5.41 -0.81 52.44
C TYR A 713 6.35 0.29 51.94
N ARG A 714 5.95 1.56 52.03
CA ARG A 714 6.80 2.73 51.69
C ARG A 714 8.01 2.79 52.62
N ALA A 715 7.83 2.65 53.92
CA ALA A 715 8.93 2.61 54.89
C ALA A 715 9.91 1.45 54.64
N GLN A 716 9.39 0.26 54.31
CA GLN A 716 10.24 -0.88 53.95
C GLN A 716 11.06 -0.61 52.66
N PHE A 717 10.43 0.01 51.68
CA PHE A 717 11.11 0.40 50.43
C PHE A 717 12.26 1.38 50.69
N LEU A 718 12.00 2.46 51.43
CA LEU A 718 12.98 3.47 51.78
C LEU A 718 14.13 2.88 52.61
N LYS A 719 13.80 2.01 53.56
CA LYS A 719 14.82 1.29 54.34
C LYS A 719 15.73 0.44 53.45
N ALA A 720 15.14 -0.28 52.48
CA ALA A 720 15.93 -1.06 51.51
C ALA A 720 16.79 -0.18 50.62
N ALA A 721 16.27 0.98 50.19
CA ALA A 721 17.00 1.98 49.38
C ALA A 721 17.99 2.83 50.18
N LYS A 722 18.06 2.69 51.53
CA LYS A 722 18.88 3.54 52.42
C LYS A 722 18.59 5.03 52.27
N GLN A 723 17.33 5.39 52.06
CA GLN A 723 16.83 6.75 51.88
C GLN A 723 15.91 7.15 53.03
N GLN A 724 15.79 8.44 53.28
CA GLN A 724 14.80 9.01 54.23
C GLN A 724 13.60 9.52 53.43
N GLU A 725 12.43 9.58 54.13
CA GLU A 725 11.23 10.13 53.48
C GLU A 725 11.38 11.66 53.30
N THR A 726 11.13 12.12 52.09
CA THR A 726 11.24 13.53 51.69
C THR A 726 9.91 14.16 51.30
N ILE A 727 8.86 13.31 51.08
CA ILE A 727 7.58 13.79 50.60
C ILE A 727 6.74 14.25 51.81
N PRO A 728 6.37 15.56 51.87
CA PRO A 728 5.65 16.13 53.02
C PRO A 728 4.38 15.41 53.42
N ARG A 729 3.64 14.94 52.42
CA ARG A 729 2.39 14.20 52.58
C ARG A 729 2.56 12.88 53.34
N PHE A 730 3.60 12.12 53.07
CA PHE A 730 3.91 10.88 53.76
C PHE A 730 4.41 11.16 55.20
N LEU A 731 5.14 12.27 55.44
CA LEU A 731 5.56 12.67 56.75
C LEU A 731 4.34 12.99 57.66
N GLN A 732 3.40 13.80 57.15
CA GLN A 732 2.15 14.12 57.88
C GLN A 732 1.32 12.89 58.19
N MET A 733 1.20 11.97 57.24
CA MET A 733 0.43 10.74 57.39
C MET A 733 1.09 9.77 58.39
N ASN A 734 2.42 9.72 58.44
CA ASN A 734 3.17 8.91 59.42
C ASN A 734 2.97 9.40 60.85
N GLU A 735 2.73 10.71 61.08
CA GLU A 735 2.39 11.25 62.39
C GLU A 735 0.95 10.94 62.84
N SER A 736 0.03 10.79 61.86
CA SER A 736 -1.39 10.64 62.13
C SER A 736 -1.87 9.16 62.20
N VAL A 737 -1.13 8.23 61.56
CA VAL A 737 -1.54 6.82 61.43
C VAL A 737 -0.56 5.91 62.14
N VAL A 738 -1.06 5.08 63.06
CA VAL A 738 -0.26 4.07 63.77
C VAL A 738 0.01 2.88 62.84
N VAL A 739 1.29 2.59 62.60
CA VAL A 739 1.75 1.49 61.71
C VAL A 739 2.13 0.28 62.60
N ASP A 740 1.26 -0.72 62.68
CA ASP A 740 1.54 -1.99 63.35
C ASP A 740 1.69 -3.11 62.29
N PRO A 741 2.87 -3.70 62.12
CA PRO A 741 3.12 -4.76 61.15
C PRO A 741 2.27 -6.03 61.38
N VAL A 742 1.93 -6.34 62.61
CA VAL A 742 1.13 -7.55 62.94
C VAL A 742 -0.33 -7.34 62.56
N ALA A 743 -0.89 -6.16 62.91
CA ALA A 743 -2.24 -5.78 62.55
C ALA A 743 -2.43 -5.70 61.03
N ILE A 744 -1.43 -5.13 60.30
CA ILE A 744 -1.42 -5.05 58.82
C ILE A 744 -1.47 -6.44 58.20
N LYS A 745 -0.63 -7.39 58.64
CA LYS A 745 -0.64 -8.76 58.12
C LYS A 745 -2.00 -9.45 58.34
N LYS A 746 -2.62 -9.23 59.48
CA LYS A 746 -3.95 -9.76 59.78
C LYS A 746 -5.02 -9.17 58.85
N LYS A 747 -5.04 -7.83 58.66
CA LYS A 747 -5.94 -7.16 57.71
C LYS A 747 -5.78 -7.69 56.28
N ILE A 748 -4.55 -7.89 55.83
CA ILE A 748 -4.27 -8.47 54.51
C ILE A 748 -4.82 -9.89 54.37
N ALA A 749 -4.71 -10.71 55.43
CA ALA A 749 -5.26 -12.07 55.43
C ALA A 749 -6.81 -12.04 55.40
N GLU A 750 -7.43 -11.16 56.16
CA GLU A 750 -8.87 -10.96 56.16
C GLU A 750 -9.41 -10.52 54.78
N GLU A 751 -8.75 -9.59 54.10
CA GLU A 751 -9.13 -9.17 52.74
C GLU A 751 -9.02 -10.32 51.71
N ARG A 752 -8.02 -11.16 51.83
CA ARG A 752 -7.91 -12.37 50.98
C ARG A 752 -9.05 -13.38 51.23
N ILE A 753 -9.46 -13.53 52.50
CA ILE A 753 -10.59 -14.39 52.85
C ILE A 753 -11.89 -13.80 52.30
N LYS A 754 -12.16 -12.50 52.51
CA LYS A 754 -13.31 -11.79 51.94
C LYS A 754 -13.37 -11.93 50.41
N GLU A 755 -12.24 -11.82 49.73
CA GLU A 755 -12.20 -11.99 48.29
C GLU A 755 -12.55 -13.43 47.87
N SER A 756 -12.09 -14.44 48.63
CA SER A 756 -12.38 -15.85 48.32
C SER A 756 -13.84 -16.22 48.57
N GLN A 757 -14.56 -15.44 49.39
CA GLN A 757 -15.97 -15.62 49.71
C GLN A 757 -16.94 -14.86 48.79
N ARG A 758 -16.42 -14.10 47.79
CA ARG A 758 -17.28 -13.37 46.86
C ARG A 758 -18.08 -14.33 45.96
N PRO A 759 -19.30 -13.94 45.56
CA PRO A 759 -20.10 -14.70 44.61
C PRO A 759 -19.31 -14.95 43.32
N GLY A 760 -19.24 -16.18 42.85
CA GLY A 760 -18.50 -16.55 41.64
C GLY A 760 -16.99 -16.77 41.82
N ALA A 761 -16.45 -16.58 43.03
CA ALA A 761 -15.05 -16.86 43.29
C ALA A 761 -14.74 -18.36 43.16
N LYS A 762 -13.98 -18.73 42.18
CA LYS A 762 -13.48 -20.10 41.95
C LYS A 762 -11.98 -20.06 41.67
N ARG A 763 -11.23 -20.90 42.37
CA ARG A 763 -9.83 -21.16 41.97
C ARG A 763 -9.81 -22.05 40.73
N TYR A 764 -8.96 -21.75 39.77
CA TYR A 764 -8.62 -22.69 38.71
C TYR A 764 -7.83 -23.82 39.37
N ILE A 765 -8.36 -25.03 39.35
CA ILE A 765 -7.69 -26.25 39.86
C ILE A 765 -7.04 -26.95 38.68
#